data_566bbe94adafa4bd88312dc8aeb572ac
#
_entry.id   566bbe94adafa4bd88312dc8aeb572ac
#
_cell.length_a   1.000
_cell.length_b   1.000
_cell.length_c   1.000
_cell.angle_alpha   90.00
_cell.angle_beta   90.00
_cell.angle_gamma   90.00
#
_symmetry.space_group_name_H-M   'P 1'
#
loop_
_entity.id
_entity.type
_entity.pdbx_description
1 polymer ?
#
loop_
_entity_poly.entity_id
_entity_poly.type
_entity_poly.pdbx_seq_one_letter_code
_entity_poly.pdbx_strand_id
1 'polypeptide(L)'
;MIFALAGNQNCGKTTLFNQLTGSNQHVGNFPGVTVDQKMGEVRGEKNCSVVDLPGIYSIRPYTAEEIVTRDFILNEKPDGIINIVDATNIERNLYLTLQLIEMHIPMVLALNMMDEVRNNGGTIDVQKMSEELGIPVVPISAVKNEGIDELMQVAIKAAKNKEYPKVYDFCPSGPVHRCIHSVCHQIEDHAEKAGIPVRFAATKLIEEDVDIAGKLELDQNELELIEHSIIQMEEEHEMDRNAALADMRYDFIEKVCNATVIKPQESKEHMRSVKIDSVLTHKYLSIPIFVAVMFLVFYLTFNVFGAYLSDLLAAGIDAITAMVDTALGYYGINPVVHSLVIDGVFAGVGSVLSFLPIIVVLFFFLSILEDTGYMARIAFVMDKLLRKIGLSGRSIVPLLIGFGCTVPAVMATRTLSSERDRRMTIMLTPFMSCSAKIPIYGVFSAAFFPDHAALVMIGLYAAGIIAGIIIALIFDKTVFRGKPVPFVMELPNYRFPSLKSVLLLMWDKAKDFLQRAFTVIFVATIIIWFLQTFDTRLNVVADSADSLLAMIGQWLAPIFAPLGFDDWRVPTALITGFSAKEAVVSTLGVLLGTSMEGLEVALGTLFTPISAISFLVFTLLYTPCMAAVAAVKRELESGFLAALVALMQCVVAWIVAFGVYQVLNLFF
;
A
#
# COMPACT_ATOMS: atom_id res chain seq x y z
N MET A 1 24.41 25.21 -8.27
CA MET A 1 23.09 25.27 -8.91
C MET A 1 22.34 24.02 -8.55
N ILE A 2 21.07 24.15 -8.16
CA ILE A 2 20.20 23.04 -7.81
C ILE A 2 19.10 22.94 -8.86
N PHE A 3 18.98 21.79 -9.52
CA PHE A 3 17.93 21.51 -10.48
C PHE A 3 16.91 20.55 -9.89
N ALA A 4 15.63 20.87 -10.00
CA ALA A 4 14.54 19.99 -9.64
C ALA A 4 14.14 19.12 -10.85
N LEU A 5 14.18 17.80 -10.68
CA LEU A 5 13.74 16.85 -11.70
C LEU A 5 12.27 16.51 -11.46
N ALA A 6 11.38 17.02 -12.29
CA ALA A 6 9.94 16.84 -12.18
C ALA A 6 9.37 16.09 -13.38
N GLY A 7 8.33 15.28 -13.18
CA GLY A 7 7.67 14.56 -14.26
C GLY A 7 6.67 13.54 -13.77
N ASN A 8 5.90 12.97 -14.68
CA ASN A 8 4.88 11.99 -14.37
C ASN A 8 5.49 10.67 -13.88
N GLN A 9 4.68 9.83 -13.30
CA GLN A 9 5.10 8.44 -13.01
C GLN A 9 5.40 7.72 -14.33
N ASN A 10 6.46 6.91 -14.34
CA ASN A 10 6.93 6.11 -15.49
C ASN A 10 7.46 6.90 -16.71
N CYS A 11 7.62 8.23 -16.64
CA CYS A 11 8.23 9.01 -17.73
C CYS A 11 9.75 8.81 -17.91
N GLY A 12 10.38 7.96 -17.09
CA GLY A 12 11.82 7.69 -17.14
C GLY A 12 12.68 8.59 -16.24
N LYS A 13 12.09 9.28 -15.27
CA LYS A 13 12.73 10.22 -14.35
C LYS A 13 13.92 9.61 -13.59
N THR A 14 13.71 8.49 -12.92
CA THR A 14 14.78 7.79 -12.18
C THR A 14 15.89 7.28 -13.10
N THR A 15 15.57 6.89 -14.32
CA THR A 15 16.58 6.50 -15.31
C THR A 15 17.46 7.70 -15.68
N LEU A 16 16.85 8.85 -15.97
CA LEU A 16 17.58 10.08 -16.26
C LEU A 16 18.42 10.54 -15.06
N PHE A 17 17.87 10.52 -13.85
CA PHE A 17 18.58 10.85 -12.62
C PHE A 17 19.84 9.98 -12.44
N ASN A 18 19.73 8.67 -12.66
CA ASN A 18 20.86 7.74 -12.58
C ASN A 18 21.92 7.98 -13.67
N GLN A 19 21.52 8.41 -14.87
CA GLN A 19 22.46 8.78 -15.93
C GLN A 19 23.21 10.07 -15.59
N LEU A 20 22.52 11.06 -15.06
CA LEU A 20 23.09 12.36 -14.67
C LEU A 20 24.06 12.25 -13.48
N THR A 21 23.70 11.46 -12.45
CA THR A 21 24.42 11.44 -11.16
C THR A 21 25.35 10.24 -10.99
N GLY A 22 25.04 9.11 -11.61
CA GLY A 22 25.81 7.88 -11.47
C GLY A 22 25.78 7.31 -10.05
N SER A 23 26.97 7.06 -9.48
CA SER A 23 27.12 6.51 -8.11
C SER A 23 27.12 7.58 -7.02
N ASN A 24 27.15 8.86 -7.36
CA ASN A 24 27.21 9.97 -6.40
C ASN A 24 25.80 10.43 -6.00
N GLN A 25 25.10 9.56 -5.26
CA GLN A 25 23.72 9.81 -4.82
C GLN A 25 23.64 9.81 -3.30
N HIS A 26 22.89 10.75 -2.75
CA HIS A 26 22.47 10.77 -1.35
C HIS A 26 20.98 10.47 -1.27
N VAL A 27 20.60 9.48 -0.47
CA VAL A 27 19.20 9.11 -0.25
C VAL A 27 18.83 9.50 1.18
N GLY A 28 17.76 10.27 1.32
CA GLY A 28 17.19 10.69 2.60
C GLY A 28 15.68 10.80 2.45
N ASN A 29 15.02 11.39 3.43
CA ASN A 29 13.59 11.74 3.32
C ASN A 29 13.44 13.24 3.19
N PHE A 30 12.40 13.69 2.49
CA PHE A 30 12.02 15.10 2.51
C PHE A 30 11.64 15.52 3.93
N PRO A 31 11.96 16.75 4.38
CA PRO A 31 11.66 17.21 5.72
C PRO A 31 10.17 17.07 6.08
N GLY A 32 9.89 16.40 7.22
CA GLY A 32 8.54 16.26 7.77
C GLY A 32 7.64 15.20 7.13
N VAL A 33 8.13 14.44 6.15
CA VAL A 33 7.36 13.40 5.45
C VAL A 33 8.17 12.12 5.23
N THR A 34 7.50 11.00 4.99
CA THR A 34 8.11 9.68 4.72
C THR A 34 8.40 9.45 3.22
N VAL A 35 8.56 10.52 2.45
CA VAL A 35 8.84 10.47 1.02
C VAL A 35 10.35 10.53 0.81
N ASP A 36 10.90 9.57 0.05
CA ASP A 36 12.33 9.49 -0.24
C ASP A 36 12.82 10.70 -1.05
N GLN A 37 13.85 11.35 -0.57
CA GLN A 37 14.59 12.39 -1.28
C GLN A 37 15.88 11.79 -1.85
N LYS A 38 16.07 11.93 -3.15
CA LYS A 38 17.31 11.57 -3.83
C LYS A 38 17.97 12.81 -4.39
N MET A 39 19.18 13.08 -3.98
CA MET A 39 19.98 14.20 -4.46
C MET A 39 21.32 13.67 -4.96
N GLY A 40 21.82 14.19 -6.06
CA GLY A 40 23.11 13.79 -6.60
C GLY A 40 23.82 14.89 -7.35
N GLU A 41 25.13 14.87 -7.37
CA GLU A 41 25.95 15.77 -8.18
C GLU A 41 25.95 15.33 -9.64
N VAL A 42 25.86 16.29 -10.55
CA VAL A 42 25.86 16.02 -12.00
C VAL A 42 27.28 15.68 -12.46
N ARG A 43 27.42 14.59 -13.21
CA ARG A 43 28.71 14.18 -13.77
C ARG A 43 29.23 15.22 -14.75
N GLY A 44 30.49 15.59 -14.60
CA GLY A 44 31.16 16.53 -15.51
C GLY A 44 30.91 18.02 -15.22
N GLU A 45 29.91 18.36 -14.41
CA GLU A 45 29.56 19.74 -14.08
C GLU A 45 29.81 20.03 -12.60
N LYS A 46 30.87 20.80 -12.31
CA LYS A 46 31.20 21.20 -10.94
C LYS A 46 30.14 22.16 -10.37
N ASN A 47 29.68 21.91 -9.15
CA ASN A 47 28.68 22.72 -8.43
C ASN A 47 27.24 22.67 -9.03
N CYS A 48 26.89 21.61 -9.76
CA CYS A 48 25.55 21.33 -10.19
C CYS A 48 25.01 20.08 -9.51
N SER A 49 23.85 20.19 -8.84
CA SER A 49 23.17 19.08 -8.17
C SER A 49 21.75 18.94 -8.73
N VAL A 50 21.27 17.72 -8.80
CA VAL A 50 19.91 17.39 -9.22
C VAL A 50 19.18 16.72 -8.08
N VAL A 51 17.95 17.14 -7.82
CA VAL A 51 17.03 16.54 -6.84
C VAL A 51 15.92 15.81 -7.60
N ASP A 52 15.79 14.49 -7.36
CA ASP A 52 14.72 13.67 -7.93
C ASP A 52 13.44 13.88 -7.12
N LEU A 53 12.49 14.60 -7.67
CA LEU A 53 11.19 14.80 -7.05
C LEU A 53 10.28 13.60 -7.32
N PRO A 54 9.29 13.32 -6.45
CA PRO A 54 8.32 12.27 -6.67
C PRO A 54 7.60 12.41 -8.02
N GLY A 55 7.22 11.27 -8.62
CA GLY A 55 6.43 11.27 -9.86
C GLY A 55 4.97 11.64 -9.59
N ILE A 56 4.52 12.76 -10.17
CA ILE A 56 3.17 13.30 -9.97
C ILE A 56 2.49 13.57 -11.31
N TYR A 57 1.15 13.62 -11.32
CA TYR A 57 0.38 13.98 -12.51
C TYR A 57 -0.14 15.42 -12.47
N SER A 58 -0.25 15.98 -11.28
CA SER A 58 -0.69 17.36 -11.06
C SER A 58 -0.09 17.90 -9.77
N ILE A 59 -0.06 19.22 -9.62
CA ILE A 59 0.36 19.90 -8.40
C ILE A 59 -0.90 20.24 -7.59
N ARG A 60 -1.51 19.22 -6.97
CA ARG A 60 -2.68 19.36 -6.09
C ARG A 60 -2.35 18.82 -4.69
N PRO A 61 -2.94 19.35 -3.61
CA PRO A 61 -2.62 18.93 -2.25
C PRO A 61 -3.32 17.63 -1.83
N TYR A 62 -3.42 16.62 -2.72
CA TYR A 62 -4.10 15.37 -2.42
C TYR A 62 -3.19 14.26 -1.94
N THR A 63 -1.96 14.21 -2.43
CA THR A 63 -0.99 13.17 -2.06
C THR A 63 0.26 13.78 -1.42
N ALA A 64 0.95 12.99 -0.58
CA ALA A 64 2.19 13.46 0.03
C ALA A 64 3.25 13.82 -1.02
N GLU A 65 3.30 13.08 -2.12
CA GLU A 65 4.22 13.32 -3.24
C GLU A 65 3.93 14.65 -3.94
N GLU A 66 2.67 15.00 -4.15
CA GLU A 66 2.25 16.27 -4.76
C GLU A 66 2.57 17.46 -3.86
N ILE A 67 2.30 17.33 -2.55
CA ILE A 67 2.63 18.35 -1.54
C ILE A 67 4.14 18.55 -1.48
N VAL A 68 4.93 17.48 -1.39
CA VAL A 68 6.40 17.55 -1.34
C VAL A 68 6.97 18.24 -2.58
N THR A 69 6.50 17.88 -3.77
CA THR A 69 6.95 18.49 -5.03
C THR A 69 6.63 19.97 -5.08
N ARG A 70 5.40 20.35 -4.72
CA ARG A 70 4.97 21.76 -4.66
C ARG A 70 5.81 22.57 -3.67
N ASP A 71 5.91 22.06 -2.44
CA ASP A 71 6.59 22.76 -1.35
C ASP A 71 8.10 22.86 -1.59
N PHE A 72 8.73 21.85 -2.20
CA PHE A 72 10.12 21.94 -2.62
C PHE A 72 10.33 23.07 -3.65
N ILE A 73 9.49 23.14 -4.67
CA ILE A 73 9.63 24.15 -5.72
C ILE A 73 9.37 25.56 -5.18
N LEU A 74 8.35 25.74 -4.31
CA LEU A 74 7.99 27.05 -3.76
C LEU A 74 8.95 27.55 -2.68
N ASN A 75 9.42 26.66 -1.79
CA ASN A 75 10.19 27.05 -0.61
C ASN A 75 11.69 27.03 -0.88
N GLU A 76 12.21 25.96 -1.52
CA GLU A 76 13.65 25.81 -1.82
C GLU A 76 14.07 26.60 -3.06
N LYS A 77 13.14 27.01 -3.92
CA LYS A 77 13.35 27.83 -5.12
C LYS A 77 14.55 27.36 -5.93
N PRO A 78 14.51 26.16 -6.54
CA PRO A 78 15.62 25.65 -7.33
C PRO A 78 16.02 26.61 -8.44
N ASP A 79 17.29 26.59 -8.84
CA ASP A 79 17.82 27.43 -9.91
C ASP A 79 17.15 27.13 -11.29
N GLY A 80 16.62 25.89 -11.44
CA GLY A 80 15.87 25.50 -12.63
C GLY A 80 15.12 24.19 -12.45
N ILE A 81 14.14 23.96 -13.30
CA ILE A 81 13.35 22.73 -13.38
C ILE A 81 13.69 21.98 -14.65
N ILE A 82 14.03 20.70 -14.55
CA ILE A 82 14.10 19.77 -15.67
C ILE A 82 12.81 18.96 -15.64
N ASN A 83 11.87 19.28 -16.49
CA ASN A 83 10.59 18.58 -16.59
C ASN A 83 10.70 17.45 -17.62
N ILE A 84 10.49 16.22 -17.20
CA ILE A 84 10.58 15.03 -18.04
C ILE A 84 9.19 14.62 -18.49
N VAL A 85 9.03 14.51 -19.81
CA VAL A 85 7.79 14.14 -20.48
C VAL A 85 8.01 12.88 -21.30
N ASP A 86 7.11 11.93 -21.18
CA ASP A 86 7.04 10.77 -22.04
C ASP A 86 6.47 11.17 -23.41
N ALA A 87 7.30 11.14 -24.44
CA ALA A 87 6.94 11.51 -25.81
C ALA A 87 5.91 10.55 -26.45
N THR A 88 5.77 9.33 -25.93
CA THR A 88 4.77 8.38 -26.42
C THR A 88 3.38 8.69 -25.89
N ASN A 89 3.28 9.47 -24.80
CA ASN A 89 2.05 9.83 -24.08
C ASN A 89 2.01 11.34 -23.77
N ILE A 90 2.38 12.12 -24.77
CA ILE A 90 2.72 13.54 -24.61
C ILE A 90 1.55 14.40 -24.09
N GLU A 91 0.34 14.20 -24.61
CA GLU A 91 -0.84 15.00 -24.25
C GLU A 91 -1.09 15.00 -22.74
N ARG A 92 -1.01 13.84 -22.13
CA ARG A 92 -1.23 13.70 -20.69
C ARG A 92 -0.07 14.25 -19.85
N ASN A 93 1.15 14.06 -20.31
CA ASN A 93 2.33 14.53 -19.59
C ASN A 93 2.45 16.05 -19.60
N LEU A 94 2.01 16.72 -20.66
CA LEU A 94 2.01 18.18 -20.75
C LEU A 94 1.08 18.86 -19.73
N TYR A 95 0.11 18.14 -19.15
CA TYR A 95 -0.75 18.72 -18.11
C TYR A 95 0.04 19.20 -16.87
N LEU A 96 1.00 18.39 -16.41
CA LEU A 96 1.92 18.79 -15.35
C LEU A 96 2.85 19.92 -15.81
N THR A 97 3.32 19.85 -17.07
CA THR A 97 4.19 20.88 -17.66
C THR A 97 3.56 22.27 -17.59
N LEU A 98 2.27 22.39 -17.92
CA LEU A 98 1.57 23.69 -17.85
C LEU A 98 1.49 24.22 -16.41
N GLN A 99 1.27 23.36 -15.42
CA GLN A 99 1.27 23.77 -14.02
C GLN A 99 2.66 24.20 -13.52
N LEU A 100 3.73 23.55 -14.02
CA LEU A 100 5.11 23.97 -13.74
C LEU A 100 5.45 25.32 -14.41
N ILE A 101 4.93 25.59 -15.62
CA ILE A 101 5.05 26.88 -16.29
C ILE A 101 4.42 28.01 -15.47
N GLU A 102 3.25 27.76 -14.85
CA GLU A 102 2.58 28.72 -13.96
C GLU A 102 3.43 29.09 -12.72
N MET A 103 4.37 28.23 -12.30
CA MET A 103 5.28 28.50 -11.17
C MET A 103 6.40 29.50 -11.52
N HIS A 104 6.54 29.87 -12.79
CA HIS A 104 7.45 30.92 -13.29
C HIS A 104 8.89 30.77 -12.81
N ILE A 105 9.45 29.58 -12.96
CA ILE A 105 10.86 29.24 -12.67
C ILE A 105 11.54 28.86 -13.99
N PRO A 106 12.85 29.18 -14.20
CA PRO A 106 13.58 28.72 -15.37
C PRO A 106 13.43 27.20 -15.53
N MET A 107 13.00 26.77 -16.72
CA MET A 107 12.76 25.34 -16.95
C MET A 107 13.10 24.89 -18.36
N VAL A 108 13.38 23.57 -18.47
CA VAL A 108 13.62 22.88 -19.74
C VAL A 108 12.75 21.63 -19.77
N LEU A 109 12.12 21.39 -20.92
CA LEU A 109 11.37 20.16 -21.18
C LEU A 109 12.30 19.11 -21.75
N ALA A 110 12.48 17.99 -21.05
CA ALA A 110 13.17 16.80 -21.53
C ALA A 110 12.15 15.84 -22.15
N LEU A 111 12.10 15.80 -23.48
CA LEU A 111 11.18 14.94 -24.23
C LEU A 111 11.80 13.55 -24.36
N ASN A 112 11.44 12.66 -23.43
CA ASN A 112 12.03 11.32 -23.30
C ASN A 112 11.32 10.26 -24.15
N MET A 113 11.95 9.10 -24.34
CA MET A 113 11.46 7.99 -25.16
C MET A 113 11.35 8.34 -26.65
N MET A 114 12.14 9.28 -27.14
CA MET A 114 12.16 9.67 -28.55
C MET A 114 12.60 8.54 -29.48
N ASP A 115 13.34 7.59 -28.99
CA ASP A 115 13.68 6.36 -29.70
C ASP A 115 12.43 5.48 -29.95
N GLU A 116 11.49 5.40 -29.02
CA GLU A 116 10.23 4.67 -29.21
C GLU A 116 9.32 5.40 -30.21
N VAL A 117 9.23 6.71 -30.14
CA VAL A 117 8.46 7.52 -31.10
C VAL A 117 8.98 7.31 -32.53
N ARG A 118 10.30 7.40 -32.73
CA ARG A 118 10.94 7.17 -34.04
C ARG A 118 10.76 5.75 -34.55
N ASN A 119 10.91 4.74 -33.68
CA ASN A 119 10.72 3.33 -34.01
C ASN A 119 9.29 2.99 -34.46
N ASN A 120 8.31 3.75 -33.95
CA ASN A 120 6.89 3.60 -34.28
C ASN A 120 6.44 4.52 -35.43
N GLY A 121 7.38 5.16 -36.13
CA GLY A 121 7.09 6.02 -37.29
C GLY A 121 6.45 7.38 -36.95
N GLY A 122 6.48 7.77 -35.68
CA GLY A 122 6.05 9.11 -35.25
C GLY A 122 7.17 10.15 -35.38
N THR A 123 6.80 11.40 -35.47
CA THR A 123 7.73 12.56 -35.44
C THR A 123 7.16 13.68 -34.59
N ILE A 124 8.04 14.40 -33.91
CA ILE A 124 7.69 15.56 -33.12
C ILE A 124 8.56 16.72 -33.59
N ASP A 125 7.93 17.84 -33.93
CA ASP A 125 8.61 19.08 -34.24
C ASP A 125 9.00 19.77 -32.94
N VAL A 126 10.23 19.50 -32.51
CA VAL A 126 10.79 19.98 -31.24
C VAL A 126 10.93 21.50 -31.21
N GLN A 127 11.29 22.11 -32.34
CA GLN A 127 11.47 23.56 -32.43
C GLN A 127 10.11 24.26 -32.28
N LYS A 128 9.12 23.82 -33.04
CA LYS A 128 7.77 24.40 -32.98
C LYS A 128 7.13 24.16 -31.60
N MET A 129 7.37 23.01 -30.98
CA MET A 129 6.92 22.75 -29.62
C MET A 129 7.55 23.69 -28.60
N SER A 130 8.84 24.00 -28.74
CA SER A 130 9.54 24.99 -27.92
C SER A 130 8.95 26.39 -28.08
N GLU A 131 8.57 26.77 -29.30
CA GLU A 131 7.93 28.05 -29.60
C GLU A 131 6.52 28.15 -29.00
N GLU A 132 5.69 27.11 -29.16
CA GLU A 132 4.30 27.06 -28.64
C GLU A 132 4.26 27.01 -27.10
N LEU A 133 5.16 26.26 -26.44
CA LEU A 133 5.24 26.20 -25.00
C LEU A 133 6.02 27.35 -24.35
N GLY A 134 6.81 28.10 -25.14
CA GLY A 134 7.63 29.20 -24.65
C GLY A 134 8.78 28.78 -23.71
N ILE A 135 9.21 27.54 -23.80
CA ILE A 135 10.32 26.95 -23.02
C ILE A 135 11.23 26.10 -23.92
N PRO A 136 12.53 25.97 -23.60
CA PRO A 136 13.40 25.06 -24.34
C PRO A 136 12.92 23.61 -24.25
N VAL A 137 12.94 22.90 -25.38
CA VAL A 137 12.59 21.48 -25.48
C VAL A 137 13.78 20.72 -26.02
N VAL A 138 14.21 19.65 -25.33
CA VAL A 138 15.34 18.82 -25.73
C VAL A 138 14.89 17.37 -25.87
N PRO A 139 15.02 16.77 -27.06
CA PRO A 139 14.68 15.35 -27.26
C PRO A 139 15.75 14.43 -26.68
N ILE A 140 15.34 13.46 -25.87
CA ILE A 140 16.26 12.53 -25.21
C ILE A 140 15.78 11.07 -25.29
N SER A 141 16.71 10.12 -25.09
CA SER A 141 16.42 8.76 -24.69
C SER A 141 17.27 8.41 -23.46
N ALA A 142 16.66 8.46 -22.28
CA ALA A 142 17.35 8.17 -21.03
C ALA A 142 17.92 6.75 -20.96
N VAL A 143 17.23 5.78 -21.59
CA VAL A 143 17.68 4.36 -21.65
C VAL A 143 18.92 4.21 -22.54
N LYS A 144 18.99 4.94 -23.67
CA LYS A 144 20.11 4.89 -24.61
C LYS A 144 21.20 5.91 -24.31
N ASN A 145 21.03 6.76 -23.31
CA ASN A 145 21.93 7.85 -22.98
C ASN A 145 22.12 8.86 -24.15
N GLU A 146 21.04 9.12 -24.93
CA GLU A 146 21.03 10.07 -26.03
C GLU A 146 20.48 11.43 -25.59
N GLY A 147 21.13 12.54 -25.98
CA GLY A 147 20.68 13.92 -25.76
C GLY A 147 20.84 14.44 -24.33
N ILE A 148 21.45 13.68 -23.40
CA ILE A 148 21.54 14.03 -21.98
C ILE A 148 22.51 15.18 -21.73
N ASP A 149 23.67 15.20 -22.41
CA ASP A 149 24.67 16.27 -22.29
C ASP A 149 24.09 17.59 -22.83
N GLU A 150 23.38 17.55 -23.97
CA GLU A 150 22.67 18.70 -24.54
C GLU A 150 21.61 19.24 -23.58
N LEU A 151 20.82 18.35 -22.98
CA LEU A 151 19.81 18.71 -21.97
C LEU A 151 20.44 19.50 -20.81
N MET A 152 21.56 19.03 -20.27
CA MET A 152 22.24 19.71 -19.16
C MET A 152 22.81 21.06 -19.56
N GLN A 153 23.40 21.18 -20.75
CA GLN A 153 23.91 22.44 -21.25
C GLN A 153 22.78 23.47 -21.40
N VAL A 154 21.64 23.08 -21.98
CA VAL A 154 20.46 23.95 -22.14
C VAL A 154 19.88 24.32 -20.77
N ALA A 155 19.78 23.39 -19.84
CA ALA A 155 19.27 23.65 -18.49
C ALA A 155 20.18 24.64 -17.72
N ILE A 156 21.49 24.44 -17.76
CA ILE A 156 22.46 25.36 -17.14
C ILE A 156 22.40 26.73 -17.76
N LYS A 157 22.26 26.83 -19.09
CA LYS A 157 22.11 28.10 -19.80
C LYS A 157 20.85 28.84 -19.40
N ALA A 158 19.71 28.13 -19.37
CA ALA A 158 18.43 28.69 -18.98
C ALA A 158 18.45 29.21 -17.52
N ALA A 159 19.03 28.45 -16.60
CA ALA A 159 19.18 28.86 -15.20
C ALA A 159 20.12 30.08 -15.04
N LYS A 160 21.29 30.09 -15.71
CA LYS A 160 22.25 31.20 -15.63
C LYS A 160 21.68 32.49 -16.20
N ASN A 161 20.95 32.40 -17.31
CA ASN A 161 20.37 33.57 -17.98
C ASN A 161 19.02 33.97 -17.36
N LYS A 162 18.50 33.21 -16.39
CA LYS A 162 17.14 33.40 -15.84
C LYS A 162 16.08 33.42 -16.93
N GLU A 163 16.13 32.44 -17.84
CA GLU A 163 15.17 32.30 -18.92
C GLU A 163 13.87 31.73 -18.38
N TYR A 164 12.94 32.60 -17.99
CA TYR A 164 11.61 32.23 -17.55
C TYR A 164 10.72 31.81 -18.70
N PRO A 165 9.68 30.98 -18.47
CA PRO A 165 8.69 30.62 -19.47
C PRO A 165 8.06 31.86 -20.11
N LYS A 166 8.05 31.92 -21.45
CA LYS A 166 7.53 33.07 -22.20
C LYS A 166 6.02 33.03 -22.37
N VAL A 167 5.45 31.80 -22.41
CA VAL A 167 4.01 31.56 -22.53
C VAL A 167 3.54 31.04 -21.17
N TYR A 168 2.89 31.90 -20.40
CA TYR A 168 2.29 31.56 -19.11
C TYR A 168 0.78 31.80 -19.09
N ASP A 169 0.24 32.55 -20.06
CA ASP A 169 -1.19 32.70 -20.28
C ASP A 169 -1.61 31.90 -21.52
N PHE A 170 -2.05 30.69 -21.28
CA PHE A 170 -2.52 29.74 -22.30
C PHE A 170 -4.06 29.60 -22.30
N CYS A 171 -4.77 30.53 -21.62
CA CYS A 171 -6.22 30.51 -21.56
C CYS A 171 -6.83 31.28 -22.76
N PRO A 172 -7.69 30.66 -23.57
CA PRO A 172 -8.42 31.38 -24.60
C PRO A 172 -9.40 32.39 -23.96
N SER A 173 -9.70 33.49 -24.70
CA SER A 173 -10.65 34.48 -24.23
C SER A 173 -12.03 33.85 -23.96
N GLY A 174 -12.49 33.93 -22.72
CA GLY A 174 -13.74 33.30 -22.28
C GLY A 174 -14.01 33.48 -20.78
N PRO A 175 -15.03 32.79 -20.22
CA PRO A 175 -15.37 32.91 -18.82
C PRO A 175 -14.22 32.55 -17.87
N VAL A 176 -13.49 31.45 -18.17
CA VAL A 176 -12.34 30.99 -17.39
C VAL A 176 -11.21 32.04 -17.40
N HIS A 177 -10.91 32.62 -18.55
CA HIS A 177 -9.89 33.68 -18.66
C HIS A 177 -10.26 34.91 -17.81
N ARG A 178 -11.53 35.36 -17.89
CA ARG A 178 -11.99 36.51 -17.08
C ARG A 178 -11.90 36.23 -15.59
N CYS A 179 -12.28 35.00 -15.16
CA CYS A 179 -12.18 34.59 -13.78
C CYS A 179 -10.73 34.59 -13.27
N ILE A 180 -9.82 33.90 -13.97
CA ILE A 180 -8.39 33.87 -13.61
C ILE A 180 -7.82 35.28 -13.53
N HIS A 181 -8.11 36.14 -14.51
CA HIS A 181 -7.62 37.51 -14.56
C HIS A 181 -8.18 38.36 -13.40
N SER A 182 -9.48 38.23 -13.09
CA SER A 182 -10.10 38.91 -11.95
C SER A 182 -9.45 38.48 -10.63
N VAL A 183 -9.27 37.19 -10.42
CA VAL A 183 -8.62 36.67 -9.21
C VAL A 183 -7.16 37.11 -9.12
N CYS A 184 -6.40 37.09 -10.23
CA CYS A 184 -5.03 37.59 -10.26
C CYS A 184 -4.93 39.03 -9.74
N HIS A 185 -5.80 39.92 -10.21
CA HIS A 185 -5.79 41.32 -9.76
C HIS A 185 -6.15 41.50 -8.29
N GLN A 186 -7.04 40.63 -7.76
CA GLN A 186 -7.45 40.71 -6.37
C GLN A 186 -6.37 40.25 -5.40
N ILE A 187 -5.48 39.34 -5.84
CA ILE A 187 -4.48 38.70 -4.95
C ILE A 187 -3.04 39.18 -5.24
N GLU A 188 -2.82 40.10 -6.15
CA GLU A 188 -1.49 40.49 -6.62
C GLU A 188 -0.56 40.90 -5.48
N ASP A 189 -1.00 41.83 -4.61
CA ASP A 189 -0.23 42.29 -3.45
C ASP A 189 0.05 41.17 -2.44
N HIS A 190 -0.93 40.29 -2.21
CA HIS A 190 -0.80 39.14 -1.30
C HIS A 190 0.16 38.09 -1.82
N ALA A 191 0.08 37.80 -3.12
CA ALA A 191 0.94 36.84 -3.78
C ALA A 191 2.40 37.29 -3.82
N GLU A 192 2.65 38.60 -4.13
CA GLU A 192 3.98 39.18 -4.07
C GLU A 192 4.57 39.14 -2.65
N LYS A 193 3.79 39.49 -1.63
CA LYS A 193 4.20 39.42 -0.24
C LYS A 193 4.54 37.98 0.20
N ALA A 194 3.73 37.01 -0.24
CA ALA A 194 3.96 35.58 0.03
C ALA A 194 5.10 34.97 -0.83
N GLY A 195 5.56 35.70 -1.87
CA GLY A 195 6.57 35.21 -2.80
C GLY A 195 6.11 34.06 -3.69
N ILE A 196 4.80 33.99 -3.96
CA ILE A 196 4.14 32.97 -4.79
C ILE A 196 3.77 33.62 -6.13
N PRO A 197 4.02 32.96 -7.30
CA PRO A 197 3.60 33.49 -8.59
C PRO A 197 2.07 33.72 -8.65
N VAL A 198 1.66 34.94 -9.04
CA VAL A 198 0.26 35.38 -8.96
C VAL A 198 -0.69 34.46 -9.69
N ARG A 199 -0.35 34.06 -10.93
CA ARG A 199 -1.19 33.16 -11.73
C ARG A 199 -1.32 31.76 -11.12
N PHE A 200 -0.23 31.22 -10.60
CA PHE A 200 -0.26 29.94 -9.87
C PHE A 200 -1.16 30.04 -8.64
N ALA A 201 -1.01 31.12 -7.85
CA ALA A 201 -1.86 31.35 -6.69
C ALA A 201 -3.35 31.47 -7.08
N ALA A 202 -3.67 32.22 -8.15
CA ALA A 202 -5.04 32.38 -8.63
C ALA A 202 -5.67 31.06 -9.07
N THR A 203 -4.96 30.24 -9.89
CA THR A 203 -5.48 28.94 -10.31
C THR A 203 -5.65 27.99 -9.13
N LYS A 204 -4.78 28.06 -8.11
CA LYS A 204 -4.91 27.25 -6.89
C LYS A 204 -6.07 27.68 -6.00
N LEU A 205 -6.35 28.97 -5.89
CA LEU A 205 -7.54 29.45 -5.18
C LEU A 205 -8.84 28.98 -5.87
N ILE A 206 -8.89 29.06 -7.20
CA ILE A 206 -10.03 28.53 -7.96
C ILE A 206 -10.17 27.00 -7.75
N GLU A 207 -9.07 26.25 -7.61
CA GLU A 207 -9.05 24.82 -7.29
C GLU A 207 -9.35 24.51 -5.80
N GLU A 208 -9.69 25.50 -4.98
CA GLU A 208 -9.98 25.37 -3.53
C GLU A 208 -8.77 24.87 -2.70
N ASP A 209 -7.55 25.26 -3.05
CA ASP A 209 -6.34 24.90 -2.30
C ASP A 209 -6.27 25.70 -0.99
N VAL A 210 -6.60 25.04 0.12
CA VAL A 210 -6.64 25.65 1.47
C VAL A 210 -5.27 26.10 1.94
N ASP A 211 -4.19 25.38 1.55
CA ASP A 211 -2.82 25.75 1.97
C ASP A 211 -2.35 27.02 1.31
N ILE A 212 -2.66 27.20 0.02
CA ILE A 212 -2.33 28.44 -0.70
C ILE A 212 -3.19 29.58 -0.19
N ALA A 213 -4.49 29.37 0.03
CA ALA A 213 -5.36 30.38 0.63
C ALA A 213 -4.83 30.85 2.00
N GLY A 214 -4.36 29.94 2.83
CA GLY A 214 -3.76 30.27 4.12
C GLY A 214 -2.44 31.06 4.00
N LYS A 215 -1.60 30.76 3.01
CA LYS A 215 -0.33 31.49 2.77
C LYS A 215 -0.54 32.91 2.24
N LEU A 216 -1.65 33.16 1.59
CA LEU A 216 -1.98 34.47 1.04
C LEU A 216 -2.57 35.42 2.09
N GLU A 217 -3.00 34.92 3.25
CA GLU A 217 -3.58 35.72 4.35
C GLU A 217 -4.71 36.64 3.89
N LEU A 218 -5.62 36.12 3.02
CA LEU A 218 -6.76 36.90 2.49
C LEU A 218 -7.81 37.13 3.56
N ASP A 219 -8.46 38.30 3.51
CA ASP A 219 -9.58 38.60 4.39
C ASP A 219 -10.90 37.96 3.92
N GLN A 220 -11.93 38.00 4.77
CA GLN A 220 -13.22 37.37 4.44
C GLN A 220 -13.92 38.03 3.24
N ASN A 221 -13.75 39.34 3.05
CA ASN A 221 -14.38 40.07 1.93
C ASN A 221 -13.68 39.71 0.61
N GLU A 222 -12.35 39.59 0.63
CA GLU A 222 -11.57 39.17 -0.54
C GLU A 222 -11.94 37.75 -0.97
N LEU A 223 -12.08 36.81 -0.02
CA LEU A 223 -12.53 35.46 -0.30
C LEU A 223 -13.94 35.42 -0.90
N GLU A 224 -14.86 36.24 -0.40
CA GLU A 224 -16.22 36.35 -0.95
C GLU A 224 -16.24 36.93 -2.38
N LEU A 225 -15.39 37.92 -2.69
CA LEU A 225 -15.24 38.47 -4.03
C LEU A 225 -14.65 37.45 -5.01
N ILE A 226 -13.64 36.69 -4.57
CA ILE A 226 -13.05 35.62 -5.35
C ILE A 226 -14.11 34.56 -5.64
N GLU A 227 -14.83 34.12 -4.61
CA GLU A 227 -15.89 33.10 -4.78
C GLU A 227 -17.01 33.57 -5.71
N HIS A 228 -17.39 34.85 -5.64
CA HIS A 228 -18.35 35.42 -6.58
C HIS A 228 -17.88 35.34 -8.04
N SER A 229 -16.59 35.65 -8.30
CA SER A 229 -16.00 35.54 -9.63
C SER A 229 -15.97 34.10 -10.14
N ILE A 230 -15.76 33.13 -9.22
CA ILE A 230 -15.74 31.70 -9.53
C ILE A 230 -17.16 31.20 -9.85
N ILE A 231 -18.16 31.56 -9.04
CA ILE A 231 -19.56 31.17 -9.27
C ILE A 231 -20.05 31.69 -10.61
N GLN A 232 -19.72 32.95 -10.94
CA GLN A 232 -20.06 33.53 -12.25
C GLN A 232 -19.44 32.72 -13.40
N MET A 233 -18.19 32.28 -13.25
CA MET A 233 -17.53 31.44 -14.25
C MET A 233 -18.21 30.07 -14.39
N GLU A 234 -18.57 29.43 -13.26
CA GLU A 234 -19.26 28.13 -13.25
C GLU A 234 -20.63 28.20 -13.94
N GLU A 235 -21.40 29.29 -13.70
CA GLU A 235 -22.69 29.54 -14.32
C GLU A 235 -22.57 29.82 -15.83
N GLU A 236 -21.60 30.63 -16.26
CA GLU A 236 -21.39 30.94 -17.66
C GLU A 236 -20.80 29.79 -18.48
N HIS A 237 -19.97 28.90 -17.83
CA HIS A 237 -19.30 27.80 -18.51
C HIS A 237 -20.05 26.47 -18.40
N GLU A 238 -21.12 26.41 -17.57
CA GLU A 238 -21.90 25.21 -17.30
C GLU A 238 -21.07 24.02 -16.77
N MET A 239 -19.92 24.28 -16.15
CA MET A 239 -19.00 23.31 -15.58
C MET A 239 -18.56 23.72 -14.18
N ASP A 240 -18.24 22.75 -13.32
CA ASP A 240 -17.58 23.05 -12.06
C ASP A 240 -16.18 23.60 -12.28
N ARG A 241 -15.69 24.39 -11.31
CA ARG A 241 -14.39 25.11 -11.37
C ARG A 241 -13.20 24.23 -11.72
N ASN A 242 -13.17 23.00 -11.22
CA ASN A 242 -12.07 22.07 -11.48
C ASN A 242 -12.13 21.52 -12.91
N ALA A 243 -13.34 21.22 -13.39
CA ALA A 243 -13.54 20.77 -14.77
C ALA A 243 -13.22 21.89 -15.75
N ALA A 244 -13.64 23.13 -15.49
CA ALA A 244 -13.38 24.28 -16.35
C ALA A 244 -11.87 24.59 -16.50
N LEU A 245 -11.10 24.52 -15.40
CA LEU A 245 -9.64 24.69 -15.45
C LEU A 245 -8.93 23.52 -16.16
N ALA A 246 -9.44 22.30 -15.97
CA ALA A 246 -8.87 21.15 -16.67
C ALA A 246 -9.13 21.21 -18.18
N ASP A 247 -10.34 21.55 -18.57
CA ASP A 247 -10.75 21.72 -19.96
C ASP A 247 -9.88 22.77 -20.68
N MET A 248 -9.72 23.95 -20.08
CA MET A 248 -8.83 25.01 -20.56
C MET A 248 -7.39 24.51 -20.81
N ARG A 249 -6.83 23.73 -19.87
CA ARG A 249 -5.47 23.19 -20.03
C ARG A 249 -5.41 22.14 -21.14
N TYR A 250 -6.41 21.27 -21.25
CA TYR A 250 -6.47 20.25 -22.30
C TYR A 250 -6.67 20.85 -23.69
N ASP A 251 -7.47 21.91 -23.85
CA ASP A 251 -7.64 22.63 -25.12
C ASP A 251 -6.31 23.17 -25.61
N PHE A 252 -5.53 23.79 -24.72
CA PHE A 252 -4.20 24.28 -25.08
C PHE A 252 -3.23 23.13 -25.43
N ILE A 253 -3.23 22.04 -24.67
CA ILE A 253 -2.41 20.87 -24.96
C ILE A 253 -2.78 20.28 -26.32
N GLU A 254 -4.07 20.14 -26.62
CA GLU A 254 -4.53 19.63 -27.91
C GLU A 254 -4.06 20.51 -29.07
N LYS A 255 -4.14 21.82 -28.90
CA LYS A 255 -3.62 22.79 -29.90
C LYS A 255 -2.12 22.57 -30.12
N VAL A 256 -1.31 22.49 -29.06
CA VAL A 256 0.14 22.26 -29.17
C VAL A 256 0.43 20.92 -29.83
N CYS A 257 -0.22 19.85 -29.41
CA CYS A 257 -0.01 18.50 -29.95
C CYS A 257 -0.42 18.41 -31.43
N ASN A 258 -1.57 18.99 -31.82
CA ASN A 258 -2.03 19.01 -33.20
C ASN A 258 -1.07 19.81 -34.13
N ALA A 259 -0.38 20.82 -33.59
CA ALA A 259 0.57 21.62 -34.32
C ALA A 259 1.96 20.97 -34.45
N THR A 260 2.37 20.13 -33.51
CA THR A 260 3.77 19.68 -33.35
C THR A 260 3.98 18.19 -33.44
N VAL A 261 2.95 17.38 -33.22
CA VAL A 261 3.06 15.91 -33.10
C VAL A 261 2.41 15.24 -34.32
N ILE A 262 3.20 14.48 -35.08
CA ILE A 262 2.67 13.50 -36.02
C ILE A 262 2.61 12.18 -35.25
N LYS A 263 1.38 11.77 -34.83
CA LYS A 263 1.18 10.61 -33.98
C LYS A 263 1.84 9.37 -34.57
N PRO A 264 2.64 8.64 -33.78
CA PRO A 264 3.15 7.34 -34.22
C PRO A 264 2.00 6.37 -34.46
N GLN A 265 2.19 5.39 -35.33
CA GLN A 265 1.28 4.25 -35.39
C GLN A 265 1.28 3.58 -34.01
N GLU A 266 0.08 3.20 -33.52
CA GLU A 266 -0.04 2.52 -32.22
C GLU A 266 0.95 1.35 -32.15
N SER A 267 1.75 1.31 -31.09
CA SER A 267 2.73 0.23 -30.92
C SER A 267 2.03 -1.11 -30.85
N LYS A 268 2.63 -2.14 -31.46
CA LYS A 268 2.08 -3.52 -31.39
C LYS A 268 1.86 -3.97 -29.94
N GLU A 269 2.68 -3.49 -29.01
CA GLU A 269 2.57 -3.76 -27.57
C GLU A 269 1.36 -3.08 -26.96
N HIS A 270 1.10 -1.81 -27.32
CA HIS A 270 -0.10 -1.10 -26.87
C HIS A 270 -1.37 -1.77 -27.39
N MET A 271 -1.44 -2.11 -28.67
CA MET A 271 -2.59 -2.83 -29.25
C MET A 271 -2.82 -4.20 -28.59
N ARG A 272 -1.74 -4.93 -28.22
CA ARG A 272 -1.86 -6.18 -27.47
C ARG A 272 -2.40 -5.92 -26.08
N SER A 273 -1.91 -4.89 -25.38
CA SER A 273 -2.37 -4.52 -24.04
C SER A 273 -3.85 -4.14 -24.06
N VAL A 274 -4.30 -3.33 -25.01
CA VAL A 274 -5.72 -2.96 -25.19
C VAL A 274 -6.60 -4.20 -25.45
N LYS A 275 -6.14 -5.16 -26.28
CA LYS A 275 -6.88 -6.42 -26.51
C LYS A 275 -6.98 -7.27 -25.24
N ILE A 276 -5.93 -7.36 -24.46
CA ILE A 276 -5.93 -8.09 -23.19
C ILE A 276 -6.83 -7.37 -22.19
N ASP A 277 -6.75 -6.06 -22.12
CA ASP A 277 -7.55 -5.24 -21.21
C ASP A 277 -9.04 -5.31 -21.54
N SER A 278 -9.44 -5.45 -22.82
CA SER A 278 -10.85 -5.64 -23.20
C SER A 278 -11.49 -6.86 -22.53
N VAL A 279 -10.69 -7.87 -22.16
CA VAL A 279 -11.13 -9.08 -21.44
C VAL A 279 -10.95 -8.91 -19.94
N LEU A 280 -9.76 -8.49 -19.49
CA LEU A 280 -9.40 -8.45 -18.07
C LEU A 280 -10.08 -7.31 -17.31
N THR A 281 -10.43 -6.21 -17.98
CA THR A 281 -11.17 -5.08 -17.37
C THR A 281 -12.66 -5.07 -17.75
N HIS A 282 -13.14 -6.14 -18.42
CA HIS A 282 -14.54 -6.24 -18.83
C HIS A 282 -15.49 -6.20 -17.62
N LYS A 283 -16.58 -5.44 -17.74
CA LYS A 283 -17.54 -5.15 -16.66
C LYS A 283 -18.03 -6.39 -15.87
N TYR A 284 -18.17 -7.54 -16.49
CA TYR A 284 -18.66 -8.78 -15.87
C TYR A 284 -17.59 -9.86 -15.71
N LEU A 285 -16.57 -9.91 -16.59
CA LEU A 285 -15.57 -10.96 -16.58
C LEU A 285 -14.38 -10.64 -15.68
N SER A 286 -14.11 -9.38 -15.38
CA SER A 286 -12.94 -8.97 -14.61
C SER A 286 -12.90 -9.59 -13.21
N ILE A 287 -14.03 -9.60 -12.48
CA ILE A 287 -14.08 -10.16 -11.12
C ILE A 287 -13.94 -11.70 -11.12
N PRO A 288 -14.68 -12.48 -11.95
CA PRO A 288 -14.45 -13.92 -12.06
C PRO A 288 -13.03 -14.31 -12.46
N ILE A 289 -12.44 -13.63 -13.46
CA ILE A 289 -11.06 -13.91 -13.88
C ILE A 289 -10.10 -13.61 -12.73
N PHE A 290 -10.28 -12.48 -12.05
CA PHE A 290 -9.48 -12.12 -10.92
C PHE A 290 -9.54 -13.16 -9.79
N VAL A 291 -10.73 -13.62 -9.41
CA VAL A 291 -10.91 -14.67 -8.41
C VAL A 291 -10.21 -15.96 -8.84
N ALA A 292 -10.31 -16.33 -10.12
CA ALA A 292 -9.63 -17.52 -10.66
C ALA A 292 -8.09 -17.39 -10.60
N VAL A 293 -7.54 -16.22 -10.94
CA VAL A 293 -6.09 -15.96 -10.87
C VAL A 293 -5.60 -16.00 -9.42
N MET A 294 -6.32 -15.36 -8.49
CA MET A 294 -5.96 -15.38 -7.07
C MET A 294 -6.09 -16.77 -6.47
N PHE A 295 -7.15 -17.51 -6.84
CA PHE A 295 -7.30 -18.91 -6.42
C PHE A 295 -6.12 -19.76 -6.90
N LEU A 296 -5.71 -19.60 -8.17
CA LEU A 296 -4.55 -20.31 -8.71
C LEU A 296 -3.26 -19.96 -7.94
N VAL A 297 -3.01 -18.68 -7.68
CA VAL A 297 -1.84 -18.22 -6.90
C VAL A 297 -1.85 -18.84 -5.50
N PHE A 298 -2.97 -18.78 -4.80
CA PHE A 298 -3.08 -19.34 -3.46
C PHE A 298 -2.97 -20.87 -3.47
N TYR A 299 -3.59 -21.55 -4.43
CA TYR A 299 -3.48 -23.00 -4.57
C TYR A 299 -2.03 -23.45 -4.79
N LEU A 300 -1.30 -22.79 -5.71
CA LEU A 300 0.10 -23.09 -5.96
C LEU A 300 0.98 -22.77 -4.74
N THR A 301 0.68 -21.69 -4.03
CA THR A 301 1.44 -21.28 -2.85
C THR A 301 1.22 -22.21 -1.67
N PHE A 302 -0.03 -22.52 -1.32
CA PHE A 302 -0.32 -23.24 -0.07
C PHE A 302 -0.40 -24.75 -0.23
N ASN A 303 -0.72 -25.27 -1.43
CA ASN A 303 -0.91 -26.72 -1.63
C ASN A 303 0.17 -27.40 -2.47
N VAL A 304 0.93 -26.63 -3.28
CA VAL A 304 1.92 -27.23 -4.18
C VAL A 304 3.34 -26.88 -3.76
N PHE A 305 3.78 -25.68 -4.10
CA PHE A 305 5.19 -25.29 -3.89
C PHE A 305 5.49 -24.93 -2.45
N GLY A 306 4.64 -24.12 -1.83
CA GLY A 306 4.88 -23.66 -0.46
C GLY A 306 4.76 -24.78 0.55
N ALA A 307 3.75 -25.65 0.45
CA ALA A 307 3.60 -26.81 1.31
C ALA A 307 4.81 -27.73 1.22
N TYR A 308 5.18 -28.14 0.00
CA TYR A 308 6.32 -29.05 -0.22
C TYR A 308 7.64 -28.51 0.35
N LEU A 309 7.93 -27.24 0.11
CA LEU A 309 9.15 -26.60 0.63
C LEU A 309 9.08 -26.40 2.16
N SER A 310 7.90 -26.14 2.71
CA SER A 310 7.67 -26.01 4.14
C SER A 310 7.89 -27.33 4.86
N ASP A 311 7.33 -28.43 4.32
CA ASP A 311 7.49 -29.77 4.88
C ASP A 311 8.95 -30.23 4.85
N LEU A 312 9.66 -29.94 3.75
CA LEU A 312 11.08 -30.23 3.63
C LEU A 312 11.92 -29.48 4.67
N LEU A 313 11.62 -28.19 4.86
CA LEU A 313 12.33 -27.37 5.86
C LEU A 313 11.97 -27.79 7.28
N ALA A 314 10.71 -28.10 7.55
CA ALA A 314 10.25 -28.62 8.84
C ALA A 314 10.97 -29.94 9.19
N ALA A 315 11.02 -30.90 8.26
CA ALA A 315 11.75 -32.15 8.47
C ALA A 315 13.25 -31.91 8.76
N GLY A 316 13.87 -30.92 8.11
CA GLY A 316 15.25 -30.54 8.41
C GLY A 316 15.40 -29.93 9.83
N ILE A 317 14.48 -29.09 10.26
CA ILE A 317 14.47 -28.50 11.59
C ILE A 317 14.24 -29.59 12.65
N ASP A 318 13.30 -30.49 12.43
CA ASP A 318 13.00 -31.62 13.34
C ASP A 318 14.21 -32.55 13.50
N ALA A 319 14.94 -32.83 12.41
CA ALA A 319 16.17 -33.60 12.46
C ALA A 319 17.26 -32.91 13.31
N ILE A 320 17.42 -31.60 13.16
CA ILE A 320 18.38 -30.80 13.96
C ILE A 320 17.92 -30.80 15.43
N THR A 321 16.63 -30.59 15.69
CA THR A 321 16.05 -30.59 17.04
C THR A 321 16.28 -31.93 17.73
N ALA A 322 16.02 -33.06 17.06
CA ALA A 322 16.26 -34.42 17.60
C ALA A 322 17.77 -34.65 17.87
N MET A 323 18.66 -34.15 17.02
CA MET A 323 20.09 -34.22 17.25
C MET A 323 20.51 -33.44 18.50
N VAL A 324 19.98 -32.23 18.68
CA VAL A 324 20.26 -31.38 19.85
C VAL A 324 19.65 -32.00 21.11
N ASP A 325 18.43 -32.52 21.05
CA ASP A 325 17.73 -33.22 22.14
C ASP A 325 18.57 -34.40 22.65
N THR A 326 19.03 -35.22 21.74
CA THR A 326 19.91 -36.37 22.05
C THR A 326 21.23 -35.91 22.69
N ALA A 327 21.84 -34.84 22.18
CA ALA A 327 23.09 -34.30 22.70
C ALA A 327 22.89 -33.73 24.13
N LEU A 328 21.83 -32.96 24.37
CA LEU A 328 21.50 -32.40 25.68
C LEU A 328 21.21 -33.51 26.70
N GLY A 329 20.49 -34.56 26.28
CA GLY A 329 20.23 -35.73 27.10
C GLY A 329 21.52 -36.47 27.48
N TYR A 330 22.45 -36.65 26.54
CA TYR A 330 23.77 -37.26 26.78
C TYR A 330 24.61 -36.49 27.81
N TYR A 331 24.59 -35.16 27.74
CA TYR A 331 25.30 -34.29 28.70
C TYR A 331 24.60 -34.20 30.07
N GLY A 332 23.36 -34.69 30.23
CA GLY A 332 22.64 -34.69 31.49
C GLY A 332 22.31 -33.29 32.02
N ILE A 333 21.98 -32.36 31.11
CA ILE A 333 21.66 -30.97 31.44
C ILE A 333 20.37 -30.89 32.27
N ASN A 334 20.25 -29.85 33.11
CA ASN A 334 19.05 -29.61 33.92
C ASN A 334 17.78 -29.66 33.04
N PRO A 335 16.75 -30.43 33.47
CA PRO A 335 15.51 -30.61 32.68
C PRO A 335 14.84 -29.32 32.28
N VAL A 336 14.93 -28.25 33.09
CA VAL A 336 14.35 -26.94 32.78
C VAL A 336 15.10 -26.28 31.60
N VAL A 337 16.42 -26.36 31.60
CA VAL A 337 17.24 -25.83 30.52
C VAL A 337 17.05 -26.64 29.25
N HIS A 338 16.89 -27.95 29.38
CA HIS A 338 16.57 -28.84 28.27
C HIS A 338 15.24 -28.44 27.61
N SER A 339 14.16 -28.31 28.42
CA SER A 339 12.84 -27.87 27.92
C SER A 339 12.91 -26.44 27.34
N LEU A 340 13.64 -25.51 27.94
CA LEU A 340 13.83 -24.17 27.37
C LEU A 340 14.43 -24.22 25.95
N VAL A 341 15.46 -25.05 25.77
CA VAL A 341 16.11 -25.18 24.46
C VAL A 341 15.21 -25.85 23.45
N ILE A 342 14.61 -27.00 23.79
CA ILE A 342 13.79 -27.78 22.85
C ILE A 342 12.42 -27.13 22.63
N ASP A 343 11.64 -26.93 23.70
CA ASP A 343 10.25 -26.48 23.61
C ASP A 343 10.14 -24.96 23.50
N GLY A 344 11.07 -24.20 24.08
CA GLY A 344 11.09 -22.74 23.99
C GLY A 344 11.77 -22.23 22.72
N VAL A 345 13.02 -22.63 22.46
CA VAL A 345 13.82 -22.09 21.37
C VAL A 345 13.58 -22.82 20.05
N PHE A 346 13.79 -24.14 20.00
CA PHE A 346 13.67 -24.90 18.76
C PHE A 346 12.24 -24.97 18.25
N ALA A 347 11.26 -25.21 19.13
CA ALA A 347 9.86 -25.22 18.74
C ALA A 347 9.40 -23.83 18.24
N GLY A 348 9.82 -22.74 18.92
CA GLY A 348 9.50 -21.38 18.51
C GLY A 348 10.17 -20.94 17.22
N VAL A 349 11.47 -21.16 17.09
CA VAL A 349 12.23 -20.85 15.86
C VAL A 349 11.76 -21.72 14.71
N GLY A 350 11.55 -23.01 14.97
CA GLY A 350 11.09 -23.99 13.99
C GLY A 350 9.76 -23.61 13.37
N SER A 351 8.79 -23.21 14.20
CA SER A 351 7.47 -22.79 13.71
C SER A 351 7.55 -21.57 12.78
N VAL A 352 8.41 -20.58 13.08
CA VAL A 352 8.60 -19.40 12.21
C VAL A 352 9.29 -19.76 10.91
N LEU A 353 10.34 -20.57 10.97
CA LEU A 353 11.12 -20.96 9.80
C LEU A 353 10.31 -21.83 8.83
N SER A 354 9.47 -22.73 9.35
CA SER A 354 8.63 -23.61 8.52
C SER A 354 7.62 -22.83 7.67
N PHE A 355 7.20 -21.63 8.07
CA PHE A 355 6.34 -20.77 7.25
C PHE A 355 7.09 -19.90 6.23
N LEU A 356 8.40 -19.75 6.37
CA LEU A 356 9.19 -18.90 5.47
C LEU A 356 9.07 -19.30 4.00
N PRO A 357 9.14 -20.58 3.60
CA PRO A 357 8.98 -20.96 2.20
C PRO A 357 7.64 -20.57 1.60
N ILE A 358 6.55 -20.74 2.36
CA ILE A 358 5.21 -20.34 1.92
C ILE A 358 5.17 -18.84 1.61
N ILE A 359 5.75 -18.03 2.49
CA ILE A 359 5.81 -16.57 2.32
C ILE A 359 6.65 -16.18 1.12
N VAL A 360 7.80 -16.83 0.91
CA VAL A 360 8.69 -16.60 -0.24
C VAL A 360 7.98 -16.93 -1.55
N VAL A 361 7.29 -18.06 -1.63
CA VAL A 361 6.51 -18.47 -2.81
C VAL A 361 5.34 -17.52 -3.07
N LEU A 362 4.65 -17.08 -2.00
CA LEU A 362 3.58 -16.08 -2.13
C LEU A 362 4.11 -14.77 -2.73
N PHE A 363 5.21 -14.26 -2.20
CA PHE A 363 5.83 -13.04 -2.73
C PHE A 363 6.35 -13.21 -4.15
N PHE A 364 6.82 -14.38 -4.52
CA PHE A 364 7.22 -14.68 -5.89
C PHE A 364 6.05 -14.50 -6.87
N PHE A 365 4.90 -15.12 -6.61
CA PHE A 365 3.73 -14.97 -7.47
C PHE A 365 3.16 -13.55 -7.45
N LEU A 366 3.09 -12.91 -6.29
CA LEU A 366 2.62 -11.52 -6.19
C LEU A 366 3.54 -10.56 -6.95
N SER A 367 4.86 -10.76 -6.90
CA SER A 367 5.82 -9.95 -7.66
C SER A 367 5.67 -10.13 -9.18
N ILE A 368 5.33 -11.34 -9.64
CA ILE A 368 4.98 -11.57 -11.05
C ILE A 368 3.74 -10.79 -11.44
N LEU A 369 2.67 -10.82 -10.62
CA LEU A 369 1.44 -10.09 -10.89
C LEU A 369 1.65 -8.56 -10.86
N GLU A 370 2.54 -8.08 -9.99
CA GLU A 370 2.91 -6.67 -9.89
C GLU A 370 3.72 -6.24 -11.12
N ASP A 371 4.78 -6.97 -11.49
CA ASP A 371 5.69 -6.64 -12.59
C ASP A 371 4.99 -6.74 -13.96
N THR A 372 4.05 -7.67 -14.14
CA THR A 372 3.22 -7.76 -15.35
C THR A 372 2.22 -6.61 -15.49
N GLY A 373 1.97 -5.81 -14.46
CA GLY A 373 0.98 -4.73 -14.43
C GLY A 373 -0.46 -5.21 -14.19
N TYR A 374 -0.68 -6.50 -13.87
CA TYR A 374 -2.02 -7.04 -13.60
C TYR A 374 -2.66 -6.41 -12.36
N MET A 375 -1.87 -6.13 -11.31
CA MET A 375 -2.37 -5.52 -10.07
C MET A 375 -2.96 -4.12 -10.29
N ALA A 376 -2.42 -3.35 -11.24
CA ALA A 376 -2.97 -2.04 -11.61
C ALA A 376 -4.38 -2.16 -12.22
N ARG A 377 -4.64 -3.20 -13.03
CA ARG A 377 -5.97 -3.45 -13.61
C ARG A 377 -7.00 -3.82 -12.56
N ILE A 378 -6.61 -4.65 -11.61
CA ILE A 378 -7.48 -5.02 -10.50
C ILE A 378 -7.81 -3.80 -9.65
N ALA A 379 -6.83 -2.97 -9.33
CA ALA A 379 -7.06 -1.72 -8.61
C ALA A 379 -8.05 -0.81 -9.38
N PHE A 380 -7.92 -0.71 -10.70
CA PHE A 380 -8.84 0.04 -11.55
C PHE A 380 -10.27 -0.51 -11.52
N VAL A 381 -10.43 -1.83 -11.70
CA VAL A 381 -11.77 -2.47 -11.70
C VAL A 381 -12.45 -2.33 -10.33
N MET A 382 -11.69 -2.49 -9.25
CA MET A 382 -12.21 -2.46 -7.89
C MET A 382 -12.46 -1.04 -7.36
N ASP A 383 -11.92 -0.01 -7.99
CA ASP A 383 -12.00 1.38 -7.52
C ASP A 383 -13.46 1.83 -7.33
N LYS A 384 -14.34 1.52 -8.28
CA LYS A 384 -15.77 1.87 -8.18
C LYS A 384 -16.48 1.22 -6.98
N LEU A 385 -16.09 0.00 -6.62
CA LEU A 385 -16.67 -0.74 -5.48
C LEU A 385 -16.09 -0.22 -4.16
N LEU A 386 -14.77 -0.05 -4.08
CA LEU A 386 -14.09 0.36 -2.87
C LEU A 386 -14.40 1.80 -2.47
N ARG A 387 -14.60 2.70 -3.43
CA ARG A 387 -15.06 4.07 -3.14
C ARG A 387 -16.39 4.13 -2.41
N LYS A 388 -17.28 3.17 -2.62
CA LYS A 388 -18.57 3.12 -1.89
C LYS A 388 -18.40 2.85 -0.40
N ILE A 389 -17.27 2.29 0.00
CA ILE A 389 -16.91 2.01 1.39
C ILE A 389 -15.79 2.92 1.90
N GLY A 390 -15.51 4.02 1.18
CA GLY A 390 -14.54 5.04 1.59
C GLY A 390 -13.08 4.70 1.34
N LEU A 391 -12.77 3.73 0.46
CA LEU A 391 -11.40 3.33 0.10
C LEU A 391 -11.08 3.61 -1.36
N SER A 392 -9.81 3.83 -1.67
CA SER A 392 -9.34 3.88 -3.07
C SER A 392 -9.14 2.48 -3.66
N GLY A 393 -9.18 2.38 -5.00
CA GLY A 393 -9.01 1.10 -5.69
C GLY A 393 -7.71 0.38 -5.37
N ARG A 394 -6.63 1.10 -5.06
CA ARG A 394 -5.35 0.52 -4.66
C ARG A 394 -5.41 -0.28 -3.36
N SER A 395 -6.34 0.03 -2.47
CA SER A 395 -6.52 -0.67 -1.19
C SER A 395 -6.90 -2.15 -1.37
N ILE A 396 -7.39 -2.55 -2.56
CA ILE A 396 -7.69 -3.96 -2.83
C ILE A 396 -6.46 -4.86 -2.72
N VAL A 397 -5.29 -4.37 -3.13
CA VAL A 397 -4.05 -5.17 -3.15
C VAL A 397 -3.65 -5.63 -1.75
N PRO A 398 -3.48 -4.74 -0.75
CA PRO A 398 -3.25 -5.16 0.63
C PRO A 398 -4.36 -6.06 1.19
N LEU A 399 -5.63 -5.75 0.93
CA LEU A 399 -6.75 -6.55 1.45
C LEU A 399 -6.72 -7.98 0.90
N LEU A 400 -6.36 -8.17 -0.37
CA LEU A 400 -6.24 -9.50 -0.97
C LEU A 400 -5.06 -10.29 -0.42
N ILE A 401 -3.90 -9.64 -0.28
CA ILE A 401 -2.74 -10.26 0.37
C ILE A 401 -3.11 -10.74 1.78
N GLY A 402 -4.04 -10.03 2.45
CA GLY A 402 -4.55 -10.36 3.77
C GLY A 402 -5.19 -11.76 3.88
N PHE A 403 -5.78 -12.29 2.81
CA PHE A 403 -6.27 -13.67 2.76
C PHE A 403 -5.13 -14.72 2.83
N GLY A 404 -3.95 -14.37 2.38
CA GLY A 404 -2.76 -15.19 2.56
C GLY A 404 -2.13 -14.99 3.93
N CYS A 405 -1.66 -13.77 4.20
CA CYS A 405 -1.02 -13.40 5.45
C CYS A 405 -1.18 -11.89 5.75
N THR A 406 -1.56 -11.57 6.98
CA THR A 406 -1.77 -10.17 7.42
C THR A 406 -0.47 -9.36 7.45
N VAL A 407 0.70 -9.99 7.75
CA VAL A 407 1.98 -9.27 7.82
C VAL A 407 2.36 -8.61 6.50
N PRO A 408 2.51 -9.36 5.39
CA PRO A 408 2.81 -8.75 4.09
C PRO A 408 1.70 -7.83 3.60
N ALA A 409 0.46 -8.10 3.96
CA ALA A 409 -0.68 -7.25 3.62
C ALA A 409 -0.56 -5.85 4.22
N VAL A 410 -0.25 -5.76 5.52
CA VAL A 410 -0.01 -4.48 6.20
C VAL A 410 1.22 -3.77 5.61
N MET A 411 2.30 -4.49 5.31
CA MET A 411 3.48 -3.91 4.66
C MET A 411 3.19 -3.38 3.25
N ALA A 412 2.29 -4.02 2.51
CA ALA A 412 1.90 -3.59 1.17
C ALA A 412 1.12 -2.25 1.17
N THR A 413 0.57 -1.83 2.31
CA THR A 413 -0.13 -0.53 2.41
C THR A 413 0.78 0.68 2.17
N ARG A 414 2.11 0.51 2.18
CA ARG A 414 3.09 1.56 1.80
C ARG A 414 2.92 2.05 0.37
N THR A 415 2.33 1.24 -0.50
CA THR A 415 2.06 1.64 -1.90
C THR A 415 0.88 2.60 -2.03
N LEU A 416 0.15 2.84 -0.93
CA LEU A 416 -0.98 3.77 -0.89
C LEU A 416 -0.46 5.20 -0.66
N SER A 417 -0.79 6.10 -1.56
CA SER A 417 -0.36 7.49 -1.54
C SER A 417 -1.09 8.36 -0.50
N SER A 418 -2.32 7.96 -0.11
CA SER A 418 -3.11 8.66 0.90
C SER A 418 -2.88 8.07 2.28
N GLU A 419 -2.46 8.88 3.25
CA GLU A 419 -2.30 8.46 4.64
C GLU A 419 -3.62 7.98 5.25
N ARG A 420 -4.73 8.64 4.91
CA ARG A 420 -6.08 8.24 5.31
C ARG A 420 -6.40 6.81 4.81
N ASP A 421 -6.23 6.57 3.53
CA ASP A 421 -6.52 5.27 2.92
C ASP A 421 -5.56 4.19 3.44
N ARG A 422 -4.28 4.55 3.67
CA ARG A 422 -3.28 3.67 4.26
C ARG A 422 -3.69 3.23 5.68
N ARG A 423 -3.99 4.17 6.56
CA ARG A 423 -4.42 3.88 7.94
C ARG A 423 -5.71 3.06 7.98
N MET A 424 -6.69 3.44 7.18
CA MET A 424 -7.96 2.71 7.10
C MET A 424 -7.76 1.28 6.58
N THR A 425 -6.95 1.08 5.55
CA THR A 425 -6.63 -0.23 5.00
C THR A 425 -5.88 -1.11 6.02
N ILE A 426 -4.92 -0.54 6.78
CA ILE A 426 -4.22 -1.26 7.87
C ILE A 426 -5.22 -1.78 8.90
N MET A 427 -6.21 -0.97 9.30
CA MET A 427 -7.22 -1.36 10.28
C MET A 427 -8.18 -2.45 9.76
N LEU A 428 -8.44 -2.47 8.45
CA LEU A 428 -9.36 -3.43 7.83
C LEU A 428 -8.69 -4.76 7.44
N THR A 429 -7.40 -4.75 7.15
CA THR A 429 -6.66 -5.94 6.70
C THR A 429 -6.82 -7.15 7.63
N PRO A 430 -6.80 -7.05 8.98
CA PRO A 430 -6.95 -8.22 9.85
C PRO A 430 -8.32 -8.89 9.84
N PHE A 431 -9.36 -8.25 9.29
CA PHE A 431 -10.67 -8.88 9.09
C PHE A 431 -10.65 -9.89 7.94
N MET A 432 -9.66 -9.80 7.05
CA MET A 432 -9.44 -10.82 6.02
C MET A 432 -8.87 -12.08 6.68
N SER A 433 -9.49 -13.22 6.37
CA SER A 433 -9.11 -14.50 6.97
C SER A 433 -7.79 -14.99 6.40
N CYS A 434 -6.71 -14.96 7.18
CA CYS A 434 -5.41 -15.48 6.74
C CYS A 434 -5.34 -17.02 6.79
N SER A 435 -4.38 -17.60 6.05
CA SER A 435 -4.18 -19.05 5.96
C SER A 435 -3.93 -19.75 7.31
N ALA A 436 -3.30 -19.08 8.27
CA ALA A 436 -3.03 -19.63 9.61
C ALA A 436 -4.32 -19.89 10.43
N LYS A 437 -5.47 -19.36 10.02
CA LYS A 437 -6.78 -19.67 10.64
C LYS A 437 -7.42 -20.93 10.07
N ILE A 438 -6.98 -21.41 8.88
CA ILE A 438 -7.57 -22.58 8.22
C ILE A 438 -7.56 -23.84 9.08
N PRO A 439 -6.47 -24.20 9.81
CA PRO A 439 -6.47 -25.36 10.69
C PRO A 439 -7.56 -25.30 11.75
N ILE A 440 -7.81 -24.12 12.34
CA ILE A 440 -8.89 -23.93 13.33
C ILE A 440 -10.25 -24.22 12.69
N TYR A 441 -10.49 -23.64 11.53
CA TYR A 441 -11.76 -23.83 10.79
C TYR A 441 -11.95 -25.29 10.39
N GLY A 442 -10.89 -25.95 9.91
CA GLY A 442 -10.92 -27.34 9.48
C GLY A 442 -11.31 -28.29 10.62
N VAL A 443 -10.59 -28.23 11.75
CA VAL A 443 -10.83 -29.09 12.90
C VAL A 443 -12.22 -28.88 13.50
N PHE A 444 -12.63 -27.62 13.71
CA PHE A 444 -13.97 -27.33 14.26
C PHE A 444 -15.10 -27.66 13.28
N SER A 445 -14.90 -27.42 11.98
CA SER A 445 -15.92 -27.79 10.99
C SER A 445 -16.06 -29.30 10.85
N ALA A 446 -14.96 -30.06 10.92
CA ALA A 446 -15.00 -31.52 10.89
C ALA A 446 -15.65 -32.09 12.15
N ALA A 447 -15.35 -31.54 13.35
CA ALA A 447 -15.89 -32.00 14.62
C ALA A 447 -17.41 -31.74 14.76
N PHE A 448 -17.90 -30.57 14.34
CA PHE A 448 -19.29 -30.18 14.62
C PHE A 448 -20.20 -30.16 13.39
N PHE A 449 -19.65 -30.09 12.18
CA PHE A 449 -20.40 -29.95 10.93
C PHE A 449 -19.81 -30.83 9.82
N PRO A 450 -19.63 -32.15 10.00
CA PRO A 450 -18.94 -33.00 9.04
C PRO A 450 -19.57 -32.97 7.63
N ASP A 451 -20.89 -32.95 7.54
CA ASP A 451 -21.62 -32.95 6.27
C ASP A 451 -21.60 -31.56 5.57
N HIS A 452 -21.26 -30.49 6.30
CA HIS A 452 -21.34 -29.11 5.82
C HIS A 452 -20.04 -28.32 6.04
N ALA A 453 -18.93 -28.98 6.32
CA ALA A 453 -17.66 -28.34 6.65
C ALA A 453 -17.22 -27.30 5.62
N ALA A 454 -17.36 -27.59 4.34
CA ALA A 454 -17.02 -26.66 3.26
C ALA A 454 -17.90 -25.39 3.27
N LEU A 455 -19.22 -25.55 3.56
CA LEU A 455 -20.14 -24.40 3.65
C LEU A 455 -19.83 -23.52 4.87
N VAL A 456 -19.46 -24.11 6.00
CA VAL A 456 -19.04 -23.37 7.21
C VAL A 456 -17.77 -22.56 6.90
N MET A 457 -16.77 -23.16 6.26
CA MET A 457 -15.55 -22.45 5.86
C MET A 457 -15.82 -21.29 4.92
N ILE A 458 -16.61 -21.51 3.87
CA ILE A 458 -17.03 -20.43 2.91
C ILE A 458 -17.79 -19.34 3.67
N GLY A 459 -18.70 -19.73 4.56
CA GLY A 459 -19.48 -18.80 5.38
C GLY A 459 -18.59 -17.92 6.28
N LEU A 460 -17.54 -18.48 6.88
CA LEU A 460 -16.58 -17.73 7.68
C LEU A 460 -15.79 -16.73 6.85
N TYR A 461 -15.33 -17.10 5.64
CA TYR A 461 -14.67 -16.16 4.74
C TYR A 461 -15.61 -15.01 4.33
N ALA A 462 -16.86 -15.34 3.98
CA ALA A 462 -17.87 -14.32 3.66
C ALA A 462 -18.17 -13.41 4.86
N ALA A 463 -18.29 -13.98 6.06
CA ALA A 463 -18.51 -13.21 7.30
C ALA A 463 -17.36 -12.23 7.58
N GLY A 464 -16.10 -12.64 7.37
CA GLY A 464 -14.95 -11.76 7.50
C GLY A 464 -14.99 -10.57 6.54
N ILE A 465 -15.32 -10.81 5.27
CA ILE A 465 -15.48 -9.76 4.25
C ILE A 465 -16.62 -8.81 4.64
N ILE A 466 -17.78 -9.34 5.04
CA ILE A 466 -18.95 -8.54 5.44
C ILE A 466 -18.61 -7.69 6.68
N ALA A 467 -17.95 -8.26 7.68
CA ALA A 467 -17.51 -7.52 8.86
C ALA A 467 -16.54 -6.40 8.48
N GLY A 468 -15.57 -6.68 7.60
CA GLY A 468 -14.66 -5.68 7.06
C GLY A 468 -15.38 -4.52 6.35
N ILE A 469 -16.39 -4.82 5.52
CA ILE A 469 -17.20 -3.79 4.84
C ILE A 469 -18.00 -2.95 5.84
N ILE A 470 -18.64 -3.58 6.83
CA ILE A 470 -19.41 -2.86 7.86
C ILE A 470 -18.50 -1.91 8.66
N ILE A 471 -17.34 -2.39 9.10
CA ILE A 471 -16.36 -1.58 9.84
C ILE A 471 -15.81 -0.46 8.95
N ALA A 472 -15.56 -0.72 7.66
CA ALA A 472 -15.14 0.30 6.71
C ALA A 472 -16.17 1.44 6.60
N LEU A 473 -17.45 1.11 6.47
CA LEU A 473 -18.54 2.09 6.42
C LEU A 473 -18.67 2.90 7.72
N ILE A 474 -18.44 2.27 8.87
CA ILE A 474 -18.42 2.96 10.16
C ILE A 474 -17.23 3.92 10.22
N PHE A 475 -16.05 3.48 9.83
CA PHE A 475 -14.84 4.28 9.86
C PHE A 475 -14.87 5.45 8.89
N ASP A 476 -15.41 5.27 7.69
CA ASP A 476 -15.59 6.35 6.71
C ASP A 476 -16.42 7.51 7.28
N LYS A 477 -17.48 7.19 8.02
CA LYS A 477 -18.38 8.21 8.60
C LYS A 477 -17.90 8.79 9.94
N THR A 478 -17.03 8.10 10.68
CA THR A 478 -16.65 8.48 12.05
C THR A 478 -15.20 8.97 12.15
N VAL A 479 -14.24 8.10 11.90
CA VAL A 479 -12.80 8.33 12.17
C VAL A 479 -12.09 8.92 10.94
N PHE A 480 -12.39 8.42 9.75
CA PHE A 480 -11.71 8.77 8.50
C PHE A 480 -12.63 9.57 7.57
N ARG A 481 -13.12 10.72 8.04
CA ARG A 481 -13.95 11.61 7.23
C ARG A 481 -13.15 12.20 6.06
N GLY A 482 -13.75 12.24 4.88
CA GLY A 482 -13.16 12.82 3.66
C GLY A 482 -13.39 11.93 2.45
N LYS A 483 -13.16 12.47 1.26
CA LYS A 483 -13.30 11.70 0.01
C LYS A 483 -12.03 10.89 -0.26
N PRO A 484 -12.12 9.63 -0.69
CA PRO A 484 -10.96 8.86 -1.10
C PRO A 484 -10.29 9.52 -2.32
N VAL A 485 -8.97 9.43 -2.40
CA VAL A 485 -8.21 10.01 -3.51
C VAL A 485 -8.67 9.40 -4.84
N PRO A 486 -8.98 10.21 -5.85
CA PRO A 486 -9.34 9.71 -7.16
C PRO A 486 -8.24 8.81 -7.74
N PHE A 487 -8.62 7.64 -8.22
CA PHE A 487 -7.70 6.75 -8.90
C PHE A 487 -7.49 7.23 -10.34
N VAL A 488 -6.50 8.11 -10.53
CA VAL A 488 -6.06 8.56 -11.84
C VAL A 488 -4.72 7.88 -12.13
N MET A 489 -4.74 6.75 -12.79
CA MET A 489 -3.52 6.03 -13.17
C MET A 489 -3.65 5.47 -14.58
N GLU A 490 -2.59 5.67 -15.38
CA GLU A 490 -2.45 4.93 -16.63
C GLU A 490 -2.24 3.47 -16.34
N LEU A 491 -2.93 2.61 -17.10
CA LEU A 491 -2.66 1.20 -17.07
C LEU A 491 -1.34 0.96 -17.83
N PRO A 492 -0.26 0.53 -17.14
CA PRO A 492 1.02 0.29 -17.80
C PRO A 492 0.88 -0.80 -18.84
N ASN A 493 1.62 -0.75 -19.95
CA ASN A 493 1.63 -1.83 -20.93
C ASN A 493 2.06 -3.13 -20.26
N TYR A 494 1.46 -4.27 -20.70
CA TYR A 494 1.88 -5.58 -20.20
C TYR A 494 3.32 -5.85 -20.62
N ARG A 495 4.13 -6.20 -19.63
CA ARG A 495 5.53 -6.57 -19.82
C ARG A 495 5.75 -7.99 -19.32
N PHE A 496 6.65 -8.74 -19.97
CA PHE A 496 7.12 -9.99 -19.39
C PHE A 496 7.93 -9.68 -18.12
N PRO A 497 7.63 -10.38 -17.00
CA PRO A 497 8.34 -10.13 -15.75
C PRO A 497 9.83 -10.47 -15.91
N SER A 498 10.69 -9.58 -15.46
CA SER A 498 12.12 -9.82 -15.44
C SER A 498 12.45 -10.73 -14.25
N LEU A 499 12.97 -11.92 -14.53
CA LEU A 499 13.31 -12.89 -13.49
C LEU A 499 14.24 -12.28 -12.41
N LYS A 500 15.19 -11.44 -12.82
CA LYS A 500 16.10 -10.75 -11.90
C LYS A 500 15.35 -9.79 -10.97
N SER A 501 14.42 -9.01 -11.50
CA SER A 501 13.62 -8.06 -10.70
C SER A 501 12.72 -8.80 -9.73
N VAL A 502 12.02 -9.84 -10.19
CA VAL A 502 11.15 -10.69 -9.36
C VAL A 502 11.93 -11.33 -8.20
N LEU A 503 13.10 -11.91 -8.48
CA LEU A 503 13.94 -12.56 -7.46
C LEU A 503 14.50 -11.55 -6.44
N LEU A 504 14.92 -10.36 -6.89
CA LEU A 504 15.39 -9.32 -5.99
C LEU A 504 14.27 -8.83 -5.08
N LEU A 505 13.10 -8.50 -5.64
CA LEU A 505 11.95 -8.04 -4.88
C LEU A 505 11.46 -9.10 -3.88
N MET A 506 11.42 -10.36 -4.30
CA MET A 506 11.11 -11.50 -3.44
C MET A 506 12.10 -11.60 -2.28
N TRP A 507 13.41 -11.50 -2.55
CA TRP A 507 14.45 -11.58 -1.53
C TRP A 507 14.38 -10.43 -0.52
N ASP A 508 14.18 -9.21 -0.99
CA ASP A 508 14.06 -8.05 -0.11
C ASP A 508 12.86 -8.17 0.83
N LYS A 509 11.71 -8.60 0.30
CA LYS A 509 10.49 -8.84 1.11
C LYS A 509 10.68 -10.01 2.09
N ALA A 510 11.32 -11.09 1.67
CA ALA A 510 11.62 -12.25 2.51
C ALA A 510 12.60 -11.90 3.64
N LYS A 511 13.66 -11.16 3.33
CA LYS A 511 14.65 -10.67 4.30
C LYS A 511 14.00 -9.75 5.33
N ASP A 512 13.18 -8.83 4.89
CA ASP A 512 12.41 -7.92 5.76
C ASP A 512 11.51 -8.69 6.72
N PHE A 513 10.81 -9.71 6.22
CA PHE A 513 9.97 -10.59 7.05
C PHE A 513 10.82 -11.35 8.07
N LEU A 514 11.90 -11.99 7.64
CA LEU A 514 12.75 -12.81 8.49
C LEU A 514 13.37 -11.98 9.63
N GLN A 515 13.93 -10.81 9.32
CA GLN A 515 14.55 -9.96 10.34
C GLN A 515 13.57 -9.46 11.40
N ARG A 516 12.31 -9.28 11.06
CA ARG A 516 11.30 -8.64 11.91
C ARG A 516 10.40 -9.62 12.63
N ALA A 517 9.88 -10.61 11.90
CA ALA A 517 9.03 -11.63 12.49
C ALA A 517 9.81 -12.52 13.44
N PHE A 518 11.04 -12.89 13.09
CA PHE A 518 11.86 -13.76 13.90
C PHE A 518 12.06 -13.24 15.33
N THR A 519 12.49 -11.98 15.49
CA THR A 519 12.76 -11.42 16.82
C THR A 519 11.52 -11.36 17.71
N VAL A 520 10.40 -10.90 17.14
CA VAL A 520 9.14 -10.71 17.89
C VAL A 520 8.53 -12.06 18.29
N ILE A 521 8.48 -13.01 17.34
CA ILE A 521 7.90 -14.33 17.60
C ILE A 521 8.80 -15.13 18.54
N PHE A 522 10.12 -15.05 18.37
CA PHE A 522 11.07 -15.72 19.25
C PHE A 522 10.92 -15.29 20.72
N VAL A 523 10.84 -13.97 20.97
CA VAL A 523 10.62 -13.47 22.35
C VAL A 523 9.26 -13.92 22.87
N ALA A 524 8.22 -13.86 22.02
CA ALA A 524 6.88 -14.31 22.41
C ALA A 524 6.83 -15.79 22.78
N THR A 525 7.50 -16.65 22.03
CA THR A 525 7.54 -18.09 22.29
C THR A 525 8.23 -18.42 23.60
N ILE A 526 9.34 -17.73 23.91
CA ILE A 526 10.02 -17.88 25.20
C ILE A 526 9.10 -17.44 26.35
N ILE A 527 8.38 -16.33 26.20
CA ILE A 527 7.43 -15.87 27.23
C ILE A 527 6.30 -16.90 27.42
N ILE A 528 5.74 -17.42 26.35
CA ILE A 528 4.68 -18.43 26.42
C ILE A 528 5.22 -19.71 27.04
N TRP A 529 6.39 -20.19 26.63
CA TRP A 529 7.03 -21.35 27.27
C TRP A 529 7.21 -21.14 28.77
N PHE A 530 7.70 -19.94 29.18
CA PHE A 530 7.84 -19.63 30.61
C PHE A 530 6.49 -19.67 31.33
N LEU A 531 5.45 -19.11 30.79
CA LEU A 531 4.11 -19.10 31.39
C LEU A 531 3.48 -20.48 31.43
N GLN A 532 3.83 -21.38 30.51
CA GLN A 532 3.35 -22.79 30.51
C GLN A 532 4.10 -23.70 31.48
N THR A 533 5.41 -23.40 31.68
CA THR A 533 6.30 -24.30 32.43
C THR A 533 6.30 -24.02 33.93
N PHE A 534 5.99 -22.80 34.37
CA PHE A 534 6.11 -22.39 35.76
C PHE A 534 4.76 -22.07 36.43
N ASP A 535 4.71 -22.37 37.75
CA ASP A 535 3.65 -21.90 38.66
C ASP A 535 3.97 -20.51 39.25
N THR A 536 3.12 -19.97 40.13
CA THR A 536 3.32 -18.69 40.82
C THR A 536 4.53 -18.64 41.73
N ARG A 537 5.09 -19.81 42.11
CA ARG A 537 6.28 -19.94 42.96
C ARG A 537 7.53 -20.26 42.15
N LEU A 538 7.45 -20.22 40.82
CA LEU A 538 8.51 -20.58 39.89
C LEU A 538 8.97 -22.03 39.99
N ASN A 539 8.08 -22.97 40.44
CA ASN A 539 8.32 -24.38 40.30
C ASN A 539 7.83 -24.87 38.95
N VAL A 540 8.51 -25.87 38.41
CA VAL A 540 8.07 -26.54 37.18
C VAL A 540 6.79 -27.30 37.46
N VAL A 541 5.76 -27.02 36.67
CA VAL A 541 4.45 -27.69 36.83
C VAL A 541 4.45 -29.08 36.19
N ALA A 542 3.85 -30.01 36.87
CA ALA A 542 3.61 -31.36 36.34
C ALA A 542 2.30 -31.45 35.57
N ASP A 543 1.31 -30.62 35.94
CA ASP A 543 0.02 -30.50 35.24
C ASP A 543 -0.13 -29.10 34.64
N SER A 544 -0.49 -29.04 33.38
CA SER A 544 -0.70 -27.77 32.66
C SER A 544 -1.75 -26.88 33.33
N ALA A 545 -2.67 -27.43 34.13
CA ALA A 545 -3.70 -26.70 34.86
C ALA A 545 -3.13 -25.76 35.95
N ASP A 546 -1.95 -26.09 36.50
CA ASP A 546 -1.29 -25.32 37.55
C ASP A 546 -0.34 -24.23 37.01
N SER A 547 -0.21 -24.11 35.70
CA SER A 547 0.68 -23.15 35.05
C SER A 547 0.18 -21.71 35.21
N LEU A 548 1.13 -20.76 35.15
CA LEU A 548 0.80 -19.32 35.08
C LEU A 548 -0.15 -19.00 33.93
N LEU A 549 0.03 -19.64 32.80
CA LEU A 549 -0.83 -19.46 31.64
C LEU A 549 -2.26 -19.93 31.88
N ALA A 550 -2.43 -21.09 32.54
CA ALA A 550 -3.74 -21.59 32.93
C ALA A 550 -4.45 -20.68 33.94
N MET A 551 -3.72 -20.11 34.90
CA MET A 551 -4.28 -19.12 35.84
C MET A 551 -4.78 -17.84 35.11
N ILE A 552 -4.04 -17.34 34.13
CA ILE A 552 -4.49 -16.22 33.29
C ILE A 552 -5.75 -16.64 32.51
N GLY A 553 -5.77 -17.86 31.97
CA GLY A 553 -6.95 -18.43 31.31
C GLY A 553 -8.17 -18.52 32.22
N GLN A 554 -8.01 -18.98 33.45
CA GLN A 554 -9.07 -19.03 34.48
C GLN A 554 -9.61 -17.64 34.82
N TRP A 555 -8.72 -16.63 34.92
CA TRP A 555 -9.12 -15.26 35.18
C TRP A 555 -9.89 -14.64 34.00
N LEU A 556 -9.57 -15.03 32.76
CA LEU A 556 -10.24 -14.54 31.55
C LEU A 556 -11.52 -15.31 31.21
N ALA A 557 -11.68 -16.56 31.68
CA ALA A 557 -12.81 -17.42 31.32
C ALA A 557 -14.19 -16.75 31.53
N PRO A 558 -14.45 -15.99 32.64
CA PRO A 558 -15.74 -15.32 32.82
C PRO A 558 -16.09 -14.31 31.73
N ILE A 559 -15.10 -13.72 31.06
CA ILE A 559 -15.32 -12.77 29.96
C ILE A 559 -15.91 -13.49 28.73
N PHE A 560 -15.60 -14.77 28.57
CA PHE A 560 -16.05 -15.58 27.43
C PHE A 560 -17.31 -16.40 27.72
N ALA A 561 -17.75 -16.48 28.97
CA ALA A 561 -18.99 -17.17 29.36
C ALA A 561 -20.23 -16.68 28.55
N PRO A 562 -20.44 -15.37 28.29
CA PRO A 562 -21.55 -14.90 27.47
C PRO A 562 -21.51 -15.34 25.99
N LEU A 563 -20.35 -15.86 25.52
CA LEU A 563 -20.15 -16.37 24.17
C LEU A 563 -20.38 -17.89 24.09
N GLY A 564 -20.65 -18.54 25.24
CA GLY A 564 -20.91 -19.97 25.32
C GLY A 564 -19.68 -20.87 25.50
N PHE A 565 -18.52 -20.30 25.85
CA PHE A 565 -17.29 -21.05 26.16
C PHE A 565 -16.57 -20.43 27.37
N ASP A 566 -16.87 -20.96 28.56
CA ASP A 566 -16.37 -20.48 29.85
C ASP A 566 -15.25 -21.38 30.45
N ASP A 567 -14.87 -22.43 29.75
CA ASP A 567 -13.76 -23.29 30.16
C ASP A 567 -12.41 -22.56 29.99
N TRP A 568 -11.58 -22.56 31.03
CA TRP A 568 -10.28 -21.88 31.06
C TRP A 568 -9.30 -22.32 29.96
N ARG A 569 -9.45 -23.52 29.43
CA ARG A 569 -8.63 -24.06 28.34
C ARG A 569 -8.81 -23.26 27.05
N VAL A 570 -9.99 -22.71 26.83
CA VAL A 570 -10.30 -21.93 25.63
C VAL A 570 -9.58 -20.56 25.61
N PRO A 571 -9.69 -19.68 26.64
CA PRO A 571 -8.87 -18.48 26.71
C PRO A 571 -7.37 -18.75 26.70
N THR A 572 -6.91 -19.82 27.35
CA THR A 572 -5.49 -20.23 27.31
C THR A 572 -5.03 -20.50 25.88
N ALA A 573 -5.81 -21.26 25.10
CA ALA A 573 -5.52 -21.50 23.68
C ALA A 573 -5.61 -20.21 22.82
N LEU A 574 -6.50 -19.28 23.15
CA LEU A 574 -6.57 -17.99 22.44
C LEU A 574 -5.34 -17.10 22.71
N ILE A 575 -4.76 -17.17 23.92
CA ILE A 575 -3.53 -16.44 24.27
C ILE A 575 -2.34 -17.02 23.48
N THR A 576 -2.18 -18.35 23.44
CA THR A 576 -1.14 -18.97 22.62
C THR A 576 -1.34 -18.67 21.12
N GLY A 577 -2.60 -18.67 20.67
CA GLY A 577 -3.01 -18.26 19.33
C GLY A 577 -2.75 -16.78 18.98
N PHE A 578 -2.47 -15.94 19.96
CA PHE A 578 -1.98 -14.58 19.70
C PHE A 578 -0.52 -14.58 19.22
N SER A 579 0.31 -15.52 19.69
CA SER A 579 1.66 -15.70 19.15
C SER A 579 1.60 -16.18 17.70
N ALA A 580 0.91 -17.31 17.47
CA ALA A 580 0.71 -17.91 16.15
C ALA A 580 -0.67 -18.57 16.11
N LYS A 581 -1.49 -18.28 15.09
CA LYS A 581 -2.90 -18.69 15.05
C LYS A 581 -3.11 -20.20 15.08
N GLU A 582 -2.25 -20.94 14.43
CA GLU A 582 -2.26 -22.41 14.42
C GLU A 582 -2.01 -23.01 15.79
N ALA A 583 -1.34 -22.30 16.69
CA ALA A 583 -1.10 -22.75 18.06
C ALA A 583 -2.41 -22.94 18.87
N VAL A 584 -3.53 -22.37 18.48
CA VAL A 584 -4.84 -22.60 19.13
C VAL A 584 -5.18 -24.08 19.13
N VAL A 585 -5.07 -24.74 17.98
CA VAL A 585 -5.45 -26.16 17.81
C VAL A 585 -4.49 -27.06 18.57
N SER A 586 -3.17 -26.84 18.44
CA SER A 586 -2.17 -27.63 19.14
C SER A 586 -2.27 -27.49 20.67
N THR A 587 -2.51 -26.26 21.16
CA THR A 587 -2.71 -26.03 22.60
C THR A 587 -3.97 -26.71 23.12
N LEU A 588 -5.08 -26.66 22.39
CA LEU A 588 -6.30 -27.39 22.77
C LEU A 588 -6.04 -28.90 22.81
N GLY A 589 -5.29 -29.45 21.85
CA GLY A 589 -4.88 -30.86 21.85
C GLY A 589 -4.08 -31.24 23.11
N VAL A 590 -3.08 -30.44 23.47
CA VAL A 590 -2.27 -30.65 24.69
C VAL A 590 -3.13 -30.56 25.97
N LEU A 591 -3.97 -29.53 26.08
CA LEU A 591 -4.82 -29.31 27.26
C LEU A 591 -5.95 -30.33 27.40
N LEU A 592 -6.32 -31.01 26.33
CA LEU A 592 -7.29 -32.13 26.34
C LEU A 592 -6.62 -33.50 26.44
N GLY A 593 -5.27 -33.56 26.40
CA GLY A 593 -4.51 -34.81 26.51
C GLY A 593 -4.75 -35.76 25.33
N THR A 594 -5.04 -35.21 24.12
CA THR A 594 -5.37 -36.02 22.95
C THR A 594 -4.42 -35.75 21.78
N SER A 595 -4.23 -36.78 20.93
CA SER A 595 -3.59 -36.57 19.61
C SER A 595 -4.51 -35.77 18.68
N MET A 596 -3.97 -35.28 17.56
CA MET A 596 -4.76 -34.56 16.57
C MET A 596 -5.95 -35.36 16.03
N GLU A 597 -5.83 -36.67 15.89
CA GLU A 597 -6.90 -37.58 15.45
C GLU A 597 -8.05 -37.70 16.47
N GLY A 598 -7.75 -37.60 17.78
CA GLY A 598 -8.75 -37.65 18.86
C GLY A 598 -9.36 -36.29 19.20
N LEU A 599 -8.78 -35.21 18.68
CA LEU A 599 -9.17 -33.86 19.06
C LEU A 599 -10.61 -33.51 18.63
N GLU A 600 -11.07 -33.99 17.48
CA GLU A 600 -12.43 -33.74 16.99
C GLU A 600 -13.49 -34.26 18.00
N VAL A 601 -13.28 -35.43 18.60
CA VAL A 601 -14.18 -35.98 19.60
C VAL A 601 -14.05 -35.24 20.94
N ALA A 602 -12.82 -34.90 21.32
CA ALA A 602 -12.56 -34.24 22.60
C ALA A 602 -13.12 -32.81 22.65
N LEU A 603 -13.16 -32.10 21.52
CA LEU A 603 -13.79 -30.78 21.42
C LEU A 603 -15.28 -30.79 21.78
N GLY A 604 -15.98 -31.87 21.53
CA GLY A 604 -17.37 -32.05 21.95
C GLY A 604 -17.60 -32.01 23.48
N THR A 605 -16.53 -32.15 24.29
CA THR A 605 -16.61 -31.95 25.74
C THR A 605 -16.54 -30.49 26.18
N LEU A 606 -15.99 -29.61 25.33
CA LEU A 606 -15.80 -28.17 25.60
C LEU A 606 -16.85 -27.29 24.90
N PHE A 607 -17.31 -27.72 23.76
CA PHE A 607 -18.18 -26.91 22.90
C PHE A 607 -19.45 -27.64 22.53
N THR A 608 -20.55 -26.89 22.46
CA THR A 608 -21.75 -27.26 21.74
C THR A 608 -21.63 -26.78 20.28
N PRO A 609 -22.45 -27.29 19.32
CA PRO A 609 -22.42 -26.76 17.94
C PRO A 609 -22.62 -25.25 17.85
N ILE A 610 -23.48 -24.68 18.72
CA ILE A 610 -23.74 -23.23 18.76
C ILE A 610 -22.51 -22.49 19.30
N SER A 611 -21.91 -22.94 20.40
CA SER A 611 -20.72 -22.30 20.94
C SER A 611 -19.49 -22.48 20.04
N ALA A 612 -19.42 -23.57 19.27
CA ALA A 612 -18.40 -23.77 18.25
C ALA A 612 -18.49 -22.73 17.13
N ILE A 613 -19.70 -22.40 16.64
CA ILE A 613 -19.87 -21.30 15.67
C ILE A 613 -19.46 -19.96 16.28
N SER A 614 -19.86 -19.68 17.51
CA SER A 614 -19.46 -18.47 18.23
C SER A 614 -17.93 -18.35 18.36
N PHE A 615 -17.26 -19.44 18.71
CA PHE A 615 -15.80 -19.51 18.80
C PHE A 615 -15.12 -19.32 17.44
N LEU A 616 -15.67 -19.92 16.37
CA LEU A 616 -15.17 -19.72 15.00
C LEU A 616 -15.29 -18.27 14.56
N VAL A 617 -16.42 -17.62 14.86
CA VAL A 617 -16.61 -16.19 14.56
C VAL A 617 -15.68 -15.31 15.40
N PHE A 618 -15.47 -15.65 16.68
CA PHE A 618 -14.51 -14.95 17.51
C PHE A 618 -13.09 -15.09 16.95
N THR A 619 -12.65 -16.30 16.62
CA THR A 619 -11.31 -16.56 16.07
C THR A 619 -11.10 -15.94 14.69
N LEU A 620 -12.17 -15.78 13.90
CA LEU A 620 -12.13 -15.06 12.65
C LEU A 620 -11.78 -13.57 12.84
N LEU A 621 -12.40 -12.91 13.82
CA LEU A 621 -12.37 -11.45 13.94
C LEU A 621 -11.38 -10.91 14.98
N TYR A 622 -10.94 -11.72 15.96
CA TYR A 622 -10.05 -11.23 17.02
C TYR A 622 -8.66 -10.87 16.49
N THR A 623 -7.91 -10.15 17.33
CA THR A 623 -6.59 -9.59 17.00
C THR A 623 -5.72 -10.56 16.18
N PRO A 624 -4.99 -10.08 15.16
CA PRO A 624 -4.08 -10.93 14.39
C PRO A 624 -2.90 -11.41 15.26
N CYS A 625 -2.04 -12.25 14.70
CA CYS A 625 -0.85 -12.75 15.39
C CYS A 625 0.10 -11.58 15.78
N MET A 626 0.99 -11.84 16.75
CA MET A 626 1.93 -10.84 17.28
C MET A 626 2.82 -10.23 16.18
N ALA A 627 3.23 -11.03 15.20
CA ALA A 627 3.97 -10.54 14.02
C ALA A 627 3.19 -9.49 13.22
N ALA A 628 1.88 -9.69 13.06
CA ALA A 628 1.02 -8.73 12.36
C ALA A 628 0.82 -7.44 13.18
N VAL A 629 0.65 -7.55 14.50
CA VAL A 629 0.59 -6.36 15.38
C VAL A 629 1.90 -5.58 15.35
N ALA A 630 3.05 -6.27 15.30
CA ALA A 630 4.34 -5.62 15.13
C ALA A 630 4.48 -4.90 13.77
N ALA A 631 3.94 -5.48 12.69
CA ALA A 631 3.85 -4.82 11.40
C ALA A 631 2.94 -3.59 11.45
N VAL A 632 1.77 -3.69 12.08
CA VAL A 632 0.84 -2.56 12.30
C VAL A 632 1.53 -1.44 13.09
N LYS A 633 2.23 -1.76 14.20
CA LYS A 633 3.00 -0.79 14.99
C LYS A 633 3.97 0.00 14.13
N ARG A 634 4.65 -0.68 13.23
CA ARG A 634 5.62 -0.05 12.36
C ARG A 634 4.99 0.84 11.29
N GLU A 635 3.93 0.36 10.64
CA GLU A 635 3.28 1.12 9.56
C GLU A 635 2.46 2.30 10.09
N LEU A 636 2.00 2.24 11.35
CA LEU A 636 1.35 3.37 12.04
C LEU A 636 2.35 4.24 12.83
N GLU A 637 3.63 3.84 12.90
CA GLU A 637 4.71 4.51 13.65
C GLU A 637 4.37 4.77 15.13
N SER A 638 3.38 4.04 15.67
CA SER A 638 2.87 4.22 17.02
C SER A 638 2.52 2.89 17.68
N GLY A 639 3.16 2.61 18.82
CA GLY A 639 2.82 1.44 19.64
C GLY A 639 1.44 1.56 20.27
N PHE A 640 1.01 2.77 20.63
CA PHE A 640 -0.31 3.02 21.19
C PHE A 640 -1.42 2.75 20.17
N LEU A 641 -1.28 3.25 18.94
CA LEU A 641 -2.26 2.98 17.88
C LEU A 641 -2.33 1.49 17.53
N ALA A 642 -1.20 0.79 17.50
CA ALA A 642 -1.20 -0.66 17.24
C ALA A 642 -1.93 -1.45 18.35
N ALA A 643 -1.72 -1.07 19.62
CA ALA A 643 -2.45 -1.66 20.74
C ALA A 643 -3.95 -1.35 20.68
N LEU A 644 -4.31 -0.11 20.29
CA LEU A 644 -5.71 0.30 20.10
C LEU A 644 -6.38 -0.51 18.97
N VAL A 645 -5.69 -0.74 17.85
CA VAL A 645 -6.18 -1.58 16.74
C VAL A 645 -6.41 -3.02 17.22
N ALA A 646 -5.47 -3.61 17.96
CA ALA A 646 -5.60 -4.96 18.50
C ALA A 646 -6.78 -5.06 19.49
N LEU A 647 -6.92 -4.08 20.37
CA LEU A 647 -8.04 -4.01 21.32
C LEU A 647 -9.39 -3.85 20.61
N MET A 648 -9.47 -2.95 19.63
CA MET A 648 -10.67 -2.74 18.81
C MET A 648 -11.11 -4.04 18.15
N GLN A 649 -10.18 -4.81 17.57
CA GLN A 649 -10.49 -6.09 16.94
C GLN A 649 -10.99 -7.11 17.95
N CYS A 650 -10.42 -7.20 19.15
CA CYS A 650 -10.91 -8.06 20.22
C CYS A 650 -12.34 -7.67 20.65
N VAL A 651 -12.62 -6.37 20.78
CA VAL A 651 -13.96 -5.87 21.14
C VAL A 651 -14.97 -6.18 20.04
N VAL A 652 -14.63 -5.94 18.77
CA VAL A 652 -15.50 -6.27 17.63
C VAL A 652 -15.76 -7.78 17.58
N ALA A 653 -14.72 -8.60 17.74
CA ALA A 653 -14.85 -10.04 17.74
C ALA A 653 -15.79 -10.50 18.86
N TRP A 654 -15.65 -9.93 20.06
CA TRP A 654 -16.50 -10.26 21.20
C TRP A 654 -17.96 -9.89 20.95
N ILE A 655 -18.23 -8.66 20.48
CA ILE A 655 -19.60 -8.18 20.20
C ILE A 655 -20.27 -9.03 19.12
N VAL A 656 -19.56 -9.34 18.03
CA VAL A 656 -20.13 -10.12 16.92
C VAL A 656 -20.36 -11.57 17.35
N ALA A 657 -19.39 -12.20 18.04
CA ALA A 657 -19.54 -13.57 18.53
C ALA A 657 -20.68 -13.68 19.57
N PHE A 658 -20.79 -12.70 20.48
CA PHE A 658 -21.91 -12.61 21.41
C PHE A 658 -23.25 -12.52 20.68
N GLY A 659 -23.36 -11.61 19.68
CA GLY A 659 -24.58 -11.48 18.88
C GLY A 659 -24.95 -12.79 18.17
N VAL A 660 -23.96 -13.46 17.55
CA VAL A 660 -24.16 -14.75 16.88
C VAL A 660 -24.62 -15.82 17.87
N TYR A 661 -23.96 -15.92 19.04
CA TYR A 661 -24.33 -16.89 20.07
C TYR A 661 -25.77 -16.69 20.57
N GLN A 662 -26.15 -15.44 20.89
CA GLN A 662 -27.50 -15.14 21.39
C GLN A 662 -28.58 -15.37 20.31
N VAL A 663 -28.30 -14.99 19.08
CA VAL A 663 -29.24 -15.22 17.97
C VAL A 663 -29.44 -16.72 17.74
N LEU A 664 -28.36 -17.50 17.67
CA LEU A 664 -28.46 -18.95 17.48
C LEU A 664 -29.21 -19.63 18.62
N ASN A 665 -28.97 -19.25 19.90
CA ASN A 665 -29.70 -19.77 21.04
C ASN A 665 -31.19 -19.44 21.06
N LEU A 666 -31.63 -18.41 20.32
CA LEU A 666 -33.05 -18.08 20.18
C LEU A 666 -33.78 -18.96 19.15
N PHE A 667 -33.05 -19.50 18.17
CA PHE A 667 -33.61 -20.27 17.07
C PHE A 667 -33.40 -21.78 17.18
N PHE A 668 -32.43 -22.19 17.95
CA PHE A 668 -32.05 -23.59 18.18
C PHE A 668 -31.98 -23.91 19.68
#